data_e5c627432e41b5b80f2c158a42bae38c
#
_entry.id   e5c627432e41b5b80f2c158a42bae38c
#
_cell.length_a   1.000
_cell.length_b   1.000
_cell.length_c   1.000
_cell.angle_alpha   90.00
_cell.angle_beta   90.00
_cell.angle_gamma   90.00
#
_symmetry.space_group_name_H-M   'P 1'
#
loop_
_entity.id
_entity.type
_entity.pdbx_description
1 polymer ?
#
loop_
_entity_poly.entity_id
_entity_poly.type
_entity_poly.pdbx_seq_one_letter_code
_entity_poly.pdbx_strand_id
1 'polypeptide(L)'
;MTERTVRTSPLTSTLGRMLVALAASLLLGAGCSGEEAGPGDGPGTTNQCLSERDYFAKNVWAPVLAKTCTKCHAPGGQADEEGAKFTLLPSAYPGFVDANLAAAKLFAKTEYDGKSVLLRKPLGELEHGGEKQLEADSAEYRALEAFIQKVKNNDFCQGGSSVKGFDDVVLHDTLTTYRMATLNLAARLPNAGEIQRILDDGEQALEPLLDELMKEDAFFTRLKEMYNDMLLGDRYLGYSSYALNLLNKSHFPQAGDAWFETLPDAEKPKVNTAIAREPLELIAYIVRNERPFTEVLTADYTLMNPMSARVYNASLQFSNPNDENEWKAGQIVAKGNPANNEPADMVLPHAGVLSSPIFLNRFPTTPTNLNRHRARMVLKFFLATDILRIAERPIDPTQATSYNNPTREDPSCNVCHRMLDPIAGAFMKFNDNDQEKFEPNKNWHAAMFPPGFGKEVMETSQYGQALSWLAERVVKDPRFSLSVVYTAFHALTGEEPLAYPDVDDEGFEQKLASWESQDALFRSIGDVFVASNYNLKAAFKGVILSPYFRAKNTLGTPTPARQIELGAVGTGKLSTPEVLARKIQAVTGLPWARTSGGYKVHLLTTDYRILYGGIDSDDVTMRLTVPNGVMANVGWRMANEVACQTTAWDLSLSKHSDRFLFPYVTVDDTPESNAASIRKNIQYLHAHILGEALPAGDPELERTYELFVATLAEGQAKLASQELGASLSTACRARRNPYTEQDLPTDQRLEQDPDYTVRAWTAVISYLLADFGFLYE
;
A
#
# COMPACT_ATOMS: atom_id res chain seq x y z
N MET A 1 16.26 -4.53 -49.06
CA MET A 1 15.67 -5.03 -50.31
C MET A 1 14.96 -6.31 -49.93
N THR A 2 13.70 -6.33 -49.77
CA THR A 2 12.51 -6.33 -50.57
C THR A 2 11.30 -6.09 -49.66
N GLU A 3 10.54 -5.06 -50.01
CA GLU A 3 9.23 -4.76 -49.46
C GLU A 3 8.22 -5.86 -49.84
N ARG A 4 7.33 -6.19 -48.88
CA ARG A 4 6.05 -6.85 -49.17
C ARG A 4 4.92 -6.05 -48.54
N THR A 5 4.28 -5.27 -49.38
CA THR A 5 2.98 -4.65 -49.18
C THR A 5 1.90 -5.68 -48.92
N VAL A 6 1.16 -5.52 -47.80
CA VAL A 6 -0.10 -6.23 -47.58
C VAL A 6 -1.25 -5.24 -47.75
N ARG A 7 -2.12 -5.56 -48.74
CA ARG A 7 -3.35 -4.85 -49.05
C ARG A 7 -4.39 -5.03 -47.95
N THR A 8 -4.94 -3.94 -47.49
CA THR A 8 -6.17 -3.89 -46.70
C THR A 8 -7.38 -3.88 -47.63
N SER A 9 -8.35 -4.73 -47.39
CA SER A 9 -9.71 -4.66 -47.93
C SER A 9 -10.70 -4.37 -46.82
N PRO A 10 -11.68 -3.49 -47.01
CA PRO A 10 -12.65 -3.15 -45.98
C PRO A 10 -13.86 -4.08 -46.03
N LEU A 11 -14.25 -4.62 -44.87
CA LEU A 11 -15.57 -5.24 -44.66
C LEU A 11 -16.45 -4.27 -43.88
N THR A 12 -17.39 -3.69 -44.59
CA THR A 12 -18.55 -2.99 -44.07
C THR A 12 -19.57 -4.00 -43.52
N SER A 13 -19.96 -3.86 -42.24
CA SER A 13 -21.24 -4.38 -41.79
C SER A 13 -21.94 -3.37 -40.89
N THR A 14 -23.05 -2.93 -41.41
CA THR A 14 -24.11 -2.10 -40.86
C THR A 14 -24.87 -2.89 -39.75
N LEU A 15 -24.98 -2.31 -38.56
CA LEU A 15 -26.05 -2.58 -37.58
C LEU A 15 -26.20 -1.30 -36.76
N GLY A 16 -27.23 -0.56 -36.90
CA GLY A 16 -28.55 -0.80 -36.38
C GLY A 16 -28.71 0.20 -35.20
N ARG A 17 -28.98 1.53 -35.58
CA ARG A 17 -29.42 2.53 -34.57
C ARG A 17 -30.86 2.19 -34.15
N MET A 18 -31.13 1.96 -32.86
CA MET A 18 -32.47 2.08 -32.27
C MET A 18 -32.52 3.31 -31.35
N LEU A 19 -33.23 4.31 -31.82
CA LEU A 19 -33.75 5.43 -31.03
C LEU A 19 -34.96 4.93 -30.23
N VAL A 20 -34.98 5.21 -28.91
CA VAL A 20 -36.20 5.17 -28.12
C VAL A 20 -36.56 6.60 -27.72
N ALA A 21 -37.73 7.02 -28.16
CA ALA A 21 -38.30 8.34 -27.88
C ALA A 21 -38.92 8.40 -26.51
N LEU A 22 -38.68 9.49 -25.79
CA LEU A 22 -39.40 9.89 -24.58
C LEU A 22 -40.83 10.33 -24.90
N ALA A 23 -41.77 9.83 -24.12
CA ALA A 23 -43.11 10.45 -23.96
C ALA A 23 -43.15 11.24 -22.66
N ALA A 24 -43.39 12.54 -22.80
CA ALA A 24 -43.65 13.43 -21.70
C ALA A 24 -45.12 13.33 -21.31
N SER A 25 -45.45 13.31 -20.01
CA SER A 25 -46.79 13.60 -19.49
C SER A 25 -46.70 14.62 -18.37
N LEU A 26 -47.25 15.75 -18.64
CA LEU A 26 -47.54 16.84 -17.68
C LEU A 26 -48.59 16.43 -16.67
N LEU A 27 -48.41 16.83 -15.42
CA LEU A 27 -49.53 17.19 -14.53
C LEU A 27 -49.14 18.40 -13.66
N LEU A 28 -49.99 19.41 -13.78
CA LEU A 28 -50.02 20.71 -13.12
C LEU A 28 -50.57 20.61 -11.68
N GLY A 29 -50.13 21.54 -10.83
CA GLY A 29 -50.81 21.90 -9.59
C GLY A 29 -49.93 22.70 -8.66
N ALA A 30 -49.81 23.93 -8.84
CA ALA A 30 -50.34 25.17 -8.23
C ALA A 30 -49.89 25.43 -6.77
N GLY A 31 -49.27 26.60 -6.59
CA GLY A 31 -49.49 27.46 -5.46
C GLY A 31 -48.30 28.28 -4.93
N CYS A 32 -48.08 29.44 -5.54
CA CYS A 32 -47.74 30.78 -5.00
C CYS A 32 -46.81 30.93 -3.80
N SER A 33 -45.70 31.67 -3.94
CA SER A 33 -45.66 33.14 -3.86
C SER A 33 -44.28 33.63 -4.33
N GLY A 34 -44.28 34.68 -5.14
CA GLY A 34 -43.11 35.20 -5.77
C GLY A 34 -42.35 36.22 -4.92
N GLU A 35 -41.08 36.31 -5.22
CA GLU A 35 -40.31 37.56 -5.11
C GLU A 35 -39.46 37.68 -6.36
N GLU A 36 -39.51 38.83 -7.00
CA GLU A 36 -38.88 39.15 -8.26
C GLU A 36 -37.36 39.20 -8.12
N ALA A 37 -36.63 38.40 -8.88
CA ALA A 37 -35.21 38.55 -9.05
C ALA A 37 -34.90 39.48 -10.23
N GLY A 38 -34.11 40.50 -9.97
CA GLY A 38 -33.55 41.42 -10.97
C GLY A 38 -32.48 40.72 -11.82
N PRO A 39 -32.18 41.23 -13.05
CA PRO A 39 -31.29 40.58 -13.97
C PRO A 39 -29.81 40.94 -13.70
N GLY A 40 -29.00 39.92 -13.58
CA GLY A 40 -27.56 40.05 -13.78
C GLY A 40 -26.67 39.63 -12.62
N ASP A 41 -26.30 38.36 -12.62
CA ASP A 41 -24.99 37.96 -12.10
C ASP A 41 -24.57 36.65 -12.81
N GLY A 42 -23.32 36.62 -13.27
CA GLY A 42 -22.69 35.46 -13.90
C GLY A 42 -22.53 34.27 -12.93
N PRO A 43 -21.91 33.14 -13.31
CA PRO A 43 -21.93 31.90 -12.54
C PRO A 43 -21.44 32.12 -11.11
N GLY A 44 -22.37 31.96 -10.16
CA GLY A 44 -22.26 32.39 -8.79
C GLY A 44 -21.13 31.73 -8.02
N THR A 45 -20.21 32.55 -7.57
CA THR A 45 -19.46 32.31 -6.35
C THR A 45 -20.41 32.39 -5.18
N THR A 46 -20.84 31.23 -4.68
CA THR A 46 -21.43 31.19 -3.35
C THR A 46 -20.37 31.68 -2.37
N ASN A 47 -20.59 32.83 -1.74
CA ASN A 47 -19.81 33.32 -0.61
C ASN A 47 -19.98 32.34 0.57
N GLN A 48 -19.40 31.16 0.49
CA GLN A 48 -19.28 30.28 1.64
C GLN A 48 -18.30 30.92 2.59
N CYS A 49 -18.78 31.26 3.77
CA CYS A 49 -17.91 31.74 4.82
C CYS A 49 -17.00 30.59 5.25
N LEU A 50 -15.68 30.80 5.14
CA LEU A 50 -14.65 29.80 5.43
C LEU A 50 -14.16 29.90 6.88
N SER A 51 -13.80 28.73 7.45
CA SER A 51 -13.03 28.71 8.70
C SER A 51 -11.69 29.43 8.52
N GLU A 52 -11.04 29.81 9.61
CA GLU A 52 -9.72 30.45 9.56
C GLU A 52 -8.69 29.56 8.84
N ARG A 53 -8.73 28.25 9.12
CA ARG A 53 -7.84 27.25 8.54
C ARG A 53 -8.11 27.08 7.03
N ASP A 54 -9.35 26.93 6.62
CA ASP A 54 -9.72 26.74 5.21
C ASP A 54 -9.42 28.02 4.40
N TYR A 55 -9.71 29.21 4.98
CA TYR A 55 -9.37 30.46 4.33
C TYR A 55 -7.86 30.57 4.10
N PHE A 56 -7.07 30.25 5.12
CA PHE A 56 -5.62 30.27 5.02
C PHE A 56 -5.11 29.28 3.97
N ALA A 57 -5.56 28.04 3.99
CA ALA A 57 -5.15 27.00 3.06
C ALA A 57 -5.42 27.40 1.60
N LYS A 58 -6.63 27.91 1.32
CA LYS A 58 -7.06 28.25 -0.06
C LYS A 58 -6.54 29.57 -0.56
N ASN A 59 -6.52 30.62 0.27
CA ASN A 59 -6.31 31.98 -0.20
C ASN A 59 -4.90 32.52 0.13
N VAL A 60 -4.16 31.87 1.02
CA VAL A 60 -2.84 32.36 1.48
C VAL A 60 -1.75 31.32 1.22
N TRP A 61 -1.93 30.09 1.72
CA TRP A 61 -0.91 29.07 1.59
C TRP A 61 -0.69 28.69 0.13
N ALA A 62 -1.69 28.09 -0.51
CA ALA A 62 -1.56 27.55 -1.85
C ALA A 62 -1.14 28.62 -2.91
N PRO A 63 -1.80 29.80 -3.01
CA PRO A 63 -1.45 30.76 -4.04
C PRO A 63 -0.20 31.60 -3.74
N VAL A 64 0.18 31.80 -2.48
CA VAL A 64 1.23 32.76 -2.11
C VAL A 64 2.40 32.10 -1.39
N LEU A 65 2.18 31.57 -0.17
CA LEU A 65 3.29 31.15 0.69
C LEU A 65 4.03 29.93 0.13
N ALA A 66 3.29 28.92 -0.37
CA ALA A 66 3.85 27.73 -0.97
C ALA A 66 4.69 28.05 -2.22
N LYS A 67 4.18 28.92 -3.10
CA LYS A 67 4.84 29.24 -4.37
C LYS A 67 6.00 30.23 -4.24
N THR A 68 5.95 31.12 -3.26
CA THR A 68 6.90 32.27 -3.20
C THR A 68 7.84 32.20 -2.00
N CYS A 69 7.32 31.83 -0.83
CA CYS A 69 8.06 32.04 0.42
C CYS A 69 8.82 30.81 0.91
N THR A 70 8.31 29.58 0.63
CA THR A 70 8.92 28.33 1.12
C THR A 70 10.36 28.13 0.64
N LYS A 71 10.73 28.64 -0.52
CA LYS A 71 12.08 28.55 -1.08
C LYS A 71 13.16 28.98 -0.08
N CYS A 72 12.92 30.05 0.64
CA CYS A 72 13.87 30.59 1.63
C CYS A 72 13.45 30.30 3.07
N HIS A 73 12.15 30.27 3.34
CA HIS A 73 11.57 30.13 4.67
C HIS A 73 11.25 28.69 5.10
N ALA A 74 11.57 27.67 4.29
CA ALA A 74 11.49 26.28 4.73
C ALA A 74 12.52 25.99 5.84
N PRO A 75 12.28 24.96 6.69
CA PRO A 75 13.24 24.53 7.70
C PRO A 75 14.60 24.24 7.04
N GLY A 76 15.63 24.92 7.52
CA GLY A 76 16.96 24.86 6.95
C GLY A 76 17.15 25.68 5.67
N GLY A 77 16.16 26.41 5.19
CA GLY A 77 16.33 27.41 4.13
C GLY A 77 17.17 28.62 4.56
N GLN A 78 17.54 29.47 3.60
CA GLN A 78 18.42 30.60 3.86
C GLN A 78 17.93 31.49 5.02
N ALA A 79 16.62 31.78 5.08
CA ALA A 79 16.04 32.58 6.15
C ALA A 79 16.17 31.93 7.53
N ASP A 80 16.03 30.61 7.61
CA ASP A 80 16.17 29.86 8.86
C ASP A 80 17.63 29.83 9.34
N GLU A 81 18.61 29.76 8.43
CA GLU A 81 20.04 29.87 8.78
C GLU A 81 20.40 31.22 9.38
N GLU A 82 19.84 32.28 8.81
CA GLU A 82 20.05 33.65 9.29
C GLU A 82 19.23 33.96 10.56
N GLY A 83 18.55 32.92 11.13
CA GLY A 83 17.81 33.05 12.40
C GLY A 83 16.45 33.71 12.25
N ALA A 84 15.87 33.73 11.05
CA ALA A 84 14.52 34.25 10.87
C ALA A 84 13.50 33.41 11.65
N LYS A 85 12.58 34.06 12.33
CA LYS A 85 11.52 33.42 13.11
C LYS A 85 10.33 32.99 12.26
N PHE A 86 10.24 33.42 11.01
CA PHE A 86 9.22 33.03 10.06
C PHE A 86 9.70 31.80 9.30
N THR A 87 9.28 30.61 9.73
CA THR A 87 9.60 29.33 9.10
C THR A 87 8.31 28.68 8.66
N LEU A 88 8.27 28.20 7.43
CA LEU A 88 7.11 27.57 6.79
C LEU A 88 7.43 26.09 6.49
N LEU A 89 6.61 25.18 6.99
CA LEU A 89 6.73 23.76 6.70
C LEU A 89 6.22 23.49 5.29
N PRO A 90 6.98 22.80 4.42
CA PRO A 90 6.46 22.29 3.14
C PRO A 90 5.26 21.36 3.32
N SER A 91 4.40 21.25 2.29
CA SER A 91 3.16 20.44 2.30
C SER A 91 3.38 18.96 2.58
N ALA A 92 4.59 18.44 2.36
CA ALA A 92 4.94 17.06 2.72
C ALA A 92 5.05 16.81 4.24
N TYR A 93 5.05 17.87 5.07
CA TYR A 93 5.10 17.73 6.53
C TYR A 93 3.70 17.62 7.13
N PRO A 94 3.44 16.59 7.94
CA PRO A 94 2.19 16.51 8.69
C PRO A 94 1.97 17.75 9.56
N GLY A 95 0.75 18.26 9.58
CA GLY A 95 0.39 19.43 10.38
C GLY A 95 0.91 20.77 9.84
N PHE A 96 1.46 20.79 8.62
CA PHE A 96 2.03 22.00 8.04
C PHE A 96 1.01 23.15 7.94
N VAL A 97 -0.27 22.90 7.66
CA VAL A 97 -1.30 23.95 7.56
C VAL A 97 -1.43 24.69 8.87
N ASP A 98 -1.56 23.97 9.98
CA ASP A 98 -1.76 24.58 11.31
C ASP A 98 -0.50 25.31 11.79
N ALA A 99 0.68 24.73 11.56
CA ALA A 99 1.95 25.35 11.89
C ALA A 99 2.19 26.64 11.07
N ASN A 100 1.91 26.59 9.78
CA ASN A 100 2.10 27.74 8.88
C ASN A 100 1.05 28.83 9.12
N LEU A 101 -0.20 28.45 9.43
CA LEU A 101 -1.23 29.41 9.87
C LEU A 101 -0.80 30.13 11.15
N ALA A 102 -0.31 29.41 12.15
CA ALA A 102 0.18 30.00 13.38
C ALA A 102 1.34 30.98 13.13
N ALA A 103 2.31 30.61 12.28
CA ALA A 103 3.40 31.47 11.87
C ALA A 103 2.89 32.72 11.12
N ALA A 104 2.02 32.55 10.12
CA ALA A 104 1.46 33.65 9.34
C ALA A 104 0.64 34.61 10.23
N LYS A 105 -0.16 34.12 11.18
CA LYS A 105 -0.89 34.94 12.15
C LYS A 105 0.02 35.78 13.03
N LEU A 106 1.13 35.23 13.50
CA LEU A 106 2.11 35.94 14.31
C LEU A 106 2.67 37.14 13.52
N PHE A 107 3.09 36.93 12.28
CA PHE A 107 3.67 37.98 11.44
C PHE A 107 2.60 38.91 10.84
N ALA A 108 1.36 38.48 10.67
CA ALA A 108 0.24 39.35 10.32
C ALA A 108 -0.03 40.41 11.40
N LYS A 109 0.09 40.02 12.68
CA LYS A 109 -0.11 40.88 13.85
C LYS A 109 1.13 41.71 14.22
N THR A 110 2.30 41.33 13.74
CA THR A 110 3.54 42.09 13.99
C THR A 110 3.60 43.28 13.05
N GLU A 111 3.65 44.48 13.60
CA GLU A 111 3.65 45.73 12.84
C GLU A 111 4.96 46.50 12.98
N TYR A 112 5.32 47.22 11.91
CA TYR A 112 6.35 48.21 11.89
C TYR A 112 5.81 49.43 11.12
N ASP A 113 5.84 50.64 11.73
CA ASP A 113 5.23 51.87 11.22
C ASP A 113 3.74 51.69 10.79
N GLY A 114 2.96 50.99 11.62
CA GLY A 114 1.51 50.76 11.40
C GLY A 114 1.14 49.81 10.28
N LYS A 115 2.13 49.15 9.64
CA LYS A 115 1.91 48.12 8.60
C LYS A 115 2.45 46.76 9.04
N SER A 116 1.76 45.71 8.67
CA SER A 116 2.15 44.33 8.96
C SER A 116 3.49 43.97 8.33
N VAL A 117 4.36 43.33 9.09
CA VAL A 117 5.64 42.81 8.63
C VAL A 117 5.44 41.75 7.52
N LEU A 118 4.34 40.98 7.56
CA LEU A 118 4.01 40.00 6.53
C LEU A 118 3.77 40.65 5.15
N LEU A 119 3.36 41.93 5.08
CA LEU A 119 3.24 42.67 3.82
C LEU A 119 4.53 43.39 3.42
N ARG A 120 5.26 43.95 4.39
CA ARG A 120 6.40 44.79 4.10
C ARG A 120 7.63 44.01 3.62
N LYS A 121 7.94 42.90 4.29
CA LYS A 121 9.08 42.05 3.93
C LYS A 121 9.06 41.57 2.47
N PRO A 122 7.95 41.02 1.93
CA PRO A 122 7.89 40.60 0.53
C PRO A 122 8.04 41.72 -0.49
N LEU A 123 7.81 43.00 -0.12
CA LEU A 123 8.06 44.18 -0.97
C LEU A 123 9.55 44.58 -1.01
N GLY A 124 10.44 43.86 -0.31
CA GLY A 124 11.85 44.19 -0.19
C GLY A 124 12.14 45.23 0.89
N GLU A 125 11.16 45.55 1.74
CA GLU A 125 11.34 46.47 2.85
C GLU A 125 11.91 45.78 4.10
N LEU A 126 12.35 46.56 5.10
CA LEU A 126 12.84 46.05 6.39
C LEU A 126 14.04 45.11 6.28
N GLU A 127 14.95 45.40 5.36
CA GLU A 127 16.16 44.57 5.12
C GLU A 127 15.82 43.11 4.88
N HIS A 128 14.88 42.85 3.95
CA HIS A 128 14.53 41.50 3.56
C HIS A 128 15.61 40.83 2.71
N GLY A 129 16.34 39.86 3.26
CA GLY A 129 17.45 39.20 2.57
C GLY A 129 17.09 38.54 1.22
N GLY A 130 15.81 38.18 1.03
CA GLY A 130 15.29 37.70 -0.25
C GLY A 130 14.91 38.80 -1.25
N GLU A 131 15.24 40.08 -0.95
CA GLU A 131 14.85 41.24 -1.76
C GLU A 131 13.33 41.32 -1.99
N LYS A 132 12.90 41.91 -3.11
CA LYS A 132 11.50 42.07 -3.47
C LYS A 132 10.97 40.76 -4.10
N GLN A 133 9.97 40.13 -3.47
CA GLN A 133 9.34 38.91 -3.92
C GLN A 133 7.91 39.10 -4.47
N LEU A 134 7.24 40.19 -4.04
CA LEU A 134 5.90 40.54 -4.51
C LEU A 134 5.87 41.99 -5.02
N GLU A 135 5.01 42.22 -6.02
CA GLU A 135 4.67 43.58 -6.45
C GLU A 135 3.52 44.13 -5.61
N ALA A 136 3.57 45.43 -5.29
CA ALA A 136 2.43 46.10 -4.68
C ALA A 136 1.20 45.96 -5.58
N ASP A 137 0.04 45.70 -5.00
CA ASP A 137 -1.22 45.50 -5.69
C ASP A 137 -1.31 44.25 -6.58
N SER A 138 -0.31 43.34 -6.52
CA SER A 138 -0.46 42.02 -7.14
C SER A 138 -1.60 41.19 -6.51
N ALA A 139 -2.04 40.11 -7.16
CA ALA A 139 -3.05 39.22 -6.60
C ALA A 139 -2.59 38.60 -5.27
N GLU A 140 -1.32 38.19 -5.21
CA GLU A 140 -0.66 37.62 -4.04
C GLU A 140 -0.56 38.65 -2.89
N TYR A 141 -0.21 39.90 -3.20
CA TYR A 141 -0.18 40.96 -2.21
C TYR A 141 -1.58 41.22 -1.62
N ARG A 142 -2.62 41.35 -2.47
CA ARG A 142 -4.01 41.54 -2.02
C ARG A 142 -4.51 40.37 -1.19
N ALA A 143 -4.11 39.12 -1.52
CA ALA A 143 -4.46 37.94 -0.73
C ALA A 143 -3.89 38.02 0.70
N LEU A 144 -2.60 38.41 0.84
CA LEU A 144 -2.01 38.63 2.16
C LEU A 144 -2.66 39.81 2.91
N GLU A 145 -2.97 40.91 2.23
CA GLU A 145 -3.65 42.04 2.84
C GLU A 145 -5.05 41.67 3.37
N ALA A 146 -5.85 40.96 2.57
CA ALA A 146 -7.16 40.47 2.98
C ALA A 146 -7.07 39.50 4.19
N PHE A 147 -6.11 38.60 4.20
CA PHE A 147 -5.84 37.71 5.33
C PHE A 147 -5.48 38.49 6.60
N ILE A 148 -4.61 39.47 6.51
CA ILE A 148 -4.20 40.31 7.64
C ILE A 148 -5.38 41.05 8.23
N GLN A 149 -6.26 41.60 7.39
CA GLN A 149 -7.48 42.28 7.86
C GLN A 149 -8.43 41.29 8.58
N LYS A 150 -8.62 40.10 8.02
CA LYS A 150 -9.42 39.06 8.66
C LYS A 150 -8.85 38.60 10.01
N VAL A 151 -7.52 38.42 10.11
CA VAL A 151 -6.84 38.06 11.36
C VAL A 151 -6.94 39.16 12.42
N LYS A 152 -6.86 40.43 12.01
CA LYS A 152 -6.97 41.59 12.92
C LYS A 152 -8.39 41.76 13.45
N ASN A 153 -9.40 41.54 12.59
CA ASN A 153 -10.81 41.73 12.92
C ASN A 153 -11.46 40.44 13.46
N ASN A 154 -10.76 39.33 13.49
CA ASN A 154 -11.30 37.99 13.79
C ASN A 154 -12.53 37.65 12.94
N ASP A 155 -12.44 37.98 11.63
CA ASP A 155 -13.53 37.86 10.65
C ASP A 155 -13.45 36.51 9.88
N PHE A 156 -13.58 35.44 10.64
CA PHE A 156 -13.65 34.08 10.12
C PHE A 156 -14.92 33.39 10.64
N CYS A 157 -15.42 32.41 9.91
CA CYS A 157 -16.56 31.63 10.38
C CYS A 157 -16.23 30.83 11.63
N GLN A 158 -17.11 31.00 12.62
CA GLN A 158 -17.14 30.16 13.81
C GLN A 158 -17.91 28.87 13.47
N GLY A 159 -17.22 27.90 12.93
CA GLY A 159 -17.82 26.59 12.58
C GLY A 159 -16.85 25.78 11.74
N GLY A 160 -16.78 24.49 12.00
CA GLY A 160 -15.82 23.60 11.37
C GLY A 160 -15.87 23.62 9.83
N SER A 161 -14.86 23.05 9.24
CA SER A 161 -14.70 22.82 7.80
C SER A 161 -16.03 22.52 7.11
N SER A 162 -16.27 23.14 5.96
CA SER A 162 -17.38 22.80 5.05
C SER A 162 -17.26 21.39 4.44
N VAL A 163 -16.23 20.65 4.83
CA VAL A 163 -15.98 19.30 4.41
C VAL A 163 -17.04 18.38 4.99
N LYS A 164 -17.84 17.74 4.12
CA LYS A 164 -18.89 16.79 4.53
C LYS A 164 -18.35 15.53 5.21
N GLY A 165 -17.03 15.33 5.16
CA GLY A 165 -16.44 14.10 5.68
C GLY A 165 -17.04 12.86 4.99
N PHE A 166 -17.56 11.93 5.79
CA PHE A 166 -18.09 10.65 5.31
C PHE A 166 -19.58 10.46 5.60
N ASP A 167 -20.32 11.54 5.92
CA ASP A 167 -21.70 11.44 6.40
C ASP A 167 -22.68 10.79 5.41
N ASP A 168 -22.39 10.87 4.10
CA ASP A 168 -23.18 10.27 3.03
C ASP A 168 -22.59 8.92 2.53
N VAL A 169 -21.55 8.41 3.16
CA VAL A 169 -20.92 7.13 2.82
C VAL A 169 -21.64 5.99 3.53
N VAL A 170 -22.13 5.03 2.75
CA VAL A 170 -22.71 3.78 3.25
C VAL A 170 -21.60 2.77 3.43
N LEU A 171 -21.44 2.25 4.64
CA LEU A 171 -20.43 1.24 4.94
C LEU A 171 -20.94 -0.18 4.69
N HIS A 172 -20.04 -1.09 4.37
CA HIS A 172 -20.31 -2.52 4.42
C HIS A 172 -20.74 -2.94 5.83
N ASP A 173 -21.61 -3.94 5.90
CA ASP A 173 -21.98 -4.59 7.15
C ASP A 173 -20.77 -5.26 7.83
N THR A 174 -20.94 -5.63 9.09
CA THR A 174 -19.87 -6.22 9.91
C THR A 174 -19.32 -7.50 9.34
N LEU A 175 -20.18 -8.39 8.80
CA LEU A 175 -19.74 -9.67 8.25
C LEU A 175 -18.93 -9.49 6.97
N THR A 176 -19.38 -8.63 6.07
CA THR A 176 -18.65 -8.28 4.85
C THR A 176 -17.31 -7.63 5.19
N THR A 177 -17.31 -6.65 6.12
CA THR A 177 -16.07 -6.01 6.61
C THR A 177 -15.09 -7.03 7.17
N TYR A 178 -15.56 -7.95 8.01
CA TYR A 178 -14.70 -8.98 8.60
C TYR A 178 -14.20 -9.98 7.55
N ARG A 179 -15.03 -10.35 6.56
CA ARG A 179 -14.61 -11.19 5.43
C ARG A 179 -13.48 -10.53 4.64
N MET A 180 -13.61 -9.25 4.30
CA MET A 180 -12.55 -8.49 3.63
C MET A 180 -11.27 -8.47 4.47
N ALA A 181 -11.40 -8.24 5.79
CA ALA A 181 -10.27 -8.25 6.70
C ALA A 181 -9.58 -9.62 6.79
N THR A 182 -10.33 -10.74 6.89
CA THR A 182 -9.73 -12.09 6.95
C THR A 182 -9.02 -12.46 5.66
N LEU A 183 -9.54 -12.06 4.50
CA LEU A 183 -8.88 -12.28 3.21
C LEU A 183 -7.59 -11.44 3.08
N ASN A 184 -7.64 -10.16 3.47
CA ASN A 184 -6.48 -9.27 3.37
C ASN A 184 -5.38 -9.59 4.39
N LEU A 185 -5.73 -9.94 5.64
CA LEU A 185 -4.78 -10.14 6.73
C LEU A 185 -4.32 -11.59 6.89
N ALA A 186 -5.17 -12.57 6.60
CA ALA A 186 -4.88 -13.98 6.82
C ALA A 186 -5.12 -14.86 5.58
N ALA A 187 -5.64 -14.27 4.49
CA ALA A 187 -5.94 -14.96 3.23
C ALA A 187 -6.81 -16.21 3.42
N ARG A 188 -7.81 -16.12 4.29
CA ARG A 188 -8.83 -17.13 4.57
C ARG A 188 -10.22 -16.51 4.66
N LEU A 189 -11.24 -17.35 4.57
CA LEU A 189 -12.62 -16.94 4.86
C LEU A 189 -12.89 -16.95 6.38
N PRO A 190 -13.90 -16.18 6.87
CA PRO A 190 -14.40 -16.32 8.23
C PRO A 190 -14.85 -17.75 8.50
N ASN A 191 -14.54 -18.30 9.67
CA ASN A 191 -15.05 -19.60 10.09
C ASN A 191 -16.46 -19.49 10.70
N ALA A 192 -17.13 -20.63 10.87
CA ALA A 192 -18.52 -20.66 11.36
C ALA A 192 -18.68 -20.03 12.76
N GLY A 193 -17.69 -20.15 13.65
CA GLY A 193 -17.72 -19.56 14.98
C GLY A 193 -17.61 -18.03 14.94
N GLU A 194 -16.77 -17.50 14.05
CA GLU A 194 -16.62 -16.05 13.83
C GLU A 194 -17.88 -15.45 13.23
N ILE A 195 -18.48 -16.13 12.24
CA ILE A 195 -19.76 -15.73 11.63
C ILE A 195 -20.85 -15.69 12.72
N GLN A 196 -20.96 -16.74 13.55
CA GLN A 196 -21.96 -16.79 14.61
C GLN A 196 -21.78 -15.65 15.62
N ARG A 197 -20.55 -15.34 16.04
CA ARG A 197 -20.28 -14.19 16.94
C ARG A 197 -20.72 -12.87 16.32
N ILE A 198 -20.51 -12.68 15.01
CA ILE A 198 -20.98 -11.45 14.33
C ILE A 198 -22.50 -11.39 14.28
N LEU A 199 -23.17 -12.52 14.06
CA LEU A 199 -24.64 -12.58 14.07
C LEU A 199 -25.23 -12.31 15.45
N ASP A 200 -24.56 -12.74 16.52
CA ASP A 200 -25.01 -12.57 17.91
C ASP A 200 -24.71 -11.17 18.45
N ASP A 201 -23.49 -10.65 18.23
CA ASP A 201 -22.99 -9.41 18.86
C ASP A 201 -22.91 -8.21 17.90
N GLY A 202 -23.16 -8.41 16.61
CA GLY A 202 -23.15 -7.35 15.59
C GLY A 202 -21.78 -6.65 15.49
N GLU A 203 -21.81 -5.32 15.41
CA GLU A 203 -20.62 -4.48 15.27
C GLU A 203 -19.61 -4.64 16.44
N GLN A 204 -20.11 -4.99 17.63
CA GLN A 204 -19.29 -5.15 18.83
C GLN A 204 -18.33 -6.37 18.73
N ALA A 205 -18.64 -7.33 17.85
CA ALA A 205 -17.78 -8.48 17.61
C ALA A 205 -16.51 -8.13 16.80
N LEU A 206 -16.56 -7.04 16.00
CA LEU A 206 -15.54 -6.79 14.97
C LEU A 206 -14.14 -6.56 15.55
N GLU A 207 -13.98 -5.66 16.50
CA GLU A 207 -12.66 -5.37 17.07
C GLU A 207 -12.02 -6.57 17.79
N PRO A 208 -12.74 -7.31 18.66
CA PRO A 208 -12.19 -8.53 19.27
C PRO A 208 -11.80 -9.59 18.24
N LEU A 209 -12.59 -9.78 17.18
CA LEU A 209 -12.27 -10.73 16.11
C LEU A 209 -11.04 -10.30 15.31
N LEU A 210 -10.85 -9.00 15.05
CA LEU A 210 -9.63 -8.50 14.43
C LEU A 210 -8.40 -8.73 15.32
N ASP A 211 -8.53 -8.53 16.64
CA ASP A 211 -7.45 -8.79 17.58
C ASP A 211 -7.06 -10.28 17.63
N GLU A 212 -8.02 -11.19 17.48
CA GLU A 212 -7.77 -12.64 17.37
C GLU A 212 -7.12 -13.00 16.04
N LEU A 213 -7.65 -12.49 14.93
CA LEU A 213 -7.12 -12.69 13.58
C LEU A 213 -5.65 -12.30 13.46
N MET A 214 -5.26 -11.16 14.05
CA MET A 214 -3.88 -10.68 14.03
C MET A 214 -2.92 -11.43 15.00
N LYS A 215 -3.36 -12.55 15.59
CA LYS A 215 -2.50 -13.50 16.31
C LYS A 215 -2.17 -14.75 15.50
N GLU A 216 -2.84 -14.97 14.37
CA GLU A 216 -2.63 -16.13 13.51
C GLU A 216 -1.28 -16.07 12.78
N ASP A 217 -0.68 -17.22 12.50
CA ASP A 217 0.57 -17.30 11.73
C ASP A 217 0.40 -16.77 10.29
N ALA A 218 -0.80 -16.91 9.74
CA ALA A 218 -1.15 -16.37 8.43
C ALA A 218 -1.02 -14.84 8.38
N PHE A 219 -1.41 -14.14 9.45
CA PHE A 219 -1.23 -12.69 9.56
C PHE A 219 0.25 -12.29 9.47
N PHE A 220 1.14 -12.99 10.18
CA PHE A 220 2.57 -12.67 10.14
C PHE A 220 3.20 -12.99 8.78
N THR A 221 2.67 -13.98 8.06
CA THR A 221 3.07 -14.22 6.66
C THR A 221 2.66 -13.05 5.77
N ARG A 222 1.41 -12.56 5.89
CA ARG A 222 0.94 -11.38 5.16
C ARG A 222 1.71 -10.11 5.54
N LEU A 223 1.99 -9.92 6.82
CA LEU A 223 2.76 -8.78 7.31
C LEU A 223 4.13 -8.70 6.64
N LYS A 224 4.82 -9.84 6.52
CA LYS A 224 6.11 -9.92 5.81
C LYS A 224 5.98 -9.58 4.32
N GLU A 225 4.92 -10.02 3.64
CA GLU A 225 4.65 -9.65 2.25
C GLU A 225 4.39 -8.15 2.10
N MET A 226 3.56 -7.54 2.98
CA MET A 226 3.28 -6.11 2.98
C MET A 226 4.54 -5.27 3.18
N TYR A 227 5.39 -5.64 4.12
CA TYR A 227 6.65 -4.93 4.35
C TYR A 227 7.72 -5.23 3.29
N ASN A 228 7.63 -6.36 2.58
CA ASN A 228 8.50 -6.61 1.44
C ASN A 228 8.23 -5.65 0.27
N ASP A 229 7.00 -5.14 0.11
CA ASP A 229 6.70 -4.10 -0.90
C ASP A 229 7.51 -2.81 -0.66
N MET A 230 7.89 -2.56 0.60
CA MET A 230 8.74 -1.44 1.00
C MET A 230 10.24 -1.80 0.99
N LEU A 231 10.62 -2.92 1.61
CA LEU A 231 12.02 -3.30 1.80
C LEU A 231 12.63 -4.03 0.61
N LEU A 232 11.80 -4.63 -0.25
CA LEU A 232 12.19 -5.31 -1.49
C LEU A 232 13.28 -6.40 -1.28
N GLY A 233 13.28 -7.06 -0.13
CA GLY A 233 14.27 -8.09 0.24
C GLY A 233 14.13 -9.39 -0.56
N ASP A 234 12.95 -9.68 -1.10
CA ASP A 234 12.69 -10.88 -1.91
C ASP A 234 13.50 -10.93 -3.20
N ARG A 235 14.07 -9.79 -3.66
CA ARG A 235 15.08 -9.75 -4.72
C ARG A 235 16.18 -10.81 -4.50
N TYR A 236 16.58 -11.01 -3.25
CA TYR A 236 17.71 -11.86 -2.90
C TYR A 236 17.34 -13.33 -2.67
N LEU A 237 16.08 -13.72 -2.90
CA LEU A 237 15.60 -15.11 -2.78
C LEU A 237 15.84 -15.95 -4.04
N GLY A 238 15.96 -15.32 -5.22
CA GLY A 238 15.92 -16.00 -6.53
C GLY A 238 17.03 -17.02 -6.80
N TYR A 239 18.17 -16.89 -6.11
CA TYR A 239 19.33 -17.76 -6.27
C TYR A 239 19.83 -18.26 -4.92
N SER A 240 20.54 -19.39 -4.93
CA SER A 240 21.00 -20.06 -3.71
C SER A 240 22.04 -19.29 -2.89
N SER A 241 22.56 -18.17 -3.41
CA SER A 241 23.66 -17.42 -2.77
C SER A 241 23.55 -15.89 -2.90
N TYR A 242 22.45 -15.35 -3.39
CA TYR A 242 22.36 -13.90 -3.64
C TYR A 242 22.58 -13.06 -2.39
N ALA A 243 21.89 -13.38 -1.29
CA ALA A 243 22.07 -12.66 -0.02
C ALA A 243 23.47 -12.91 0.59
N LEU A 244 24.02 -14.12 0.43
CA LEU A 244 25.35 -14.45 0.93
C LEU A 244 26.46 -13.71 0.16
N ASN A 245 26.25 -13.46 -1.14
CA ASN A 245 27.20 -12.73 -1.97
C ASN A 245 27.26 -11.24 -1.65
N LEU A 246 26.28 -10.70 -0.94
CA LEU A 246 26.31 -9.33 -0.43
C LEU A 246 27.31 -9.17 0.71
N LEU A 247 27.60 -10.25 1.45
CA LEU A 247 28.42 -10.20 2.66
C LEU A 247 29.90 -10.25 2.35
N ASN A 248 30.66 -9.32 2.91
CA ASN A 248 32.11 -9.31 2.82
C ASN A 248 32.70 -10.54 3.50
N LYS A 249 33.41 -11.40 2.73
CA LYS A 249 33.92 -12.70 3.20
C LYS A 249 35.04 -12.57 4.26
N SER A 250 35.70 -11.44 4.36
CA SER A 250 36.68 -11.21 5.44
C SER A 250 36.01 -10.94 6.78
N HIS A 251 34.86 -10.24 6.77
CA HIS A 251 34.03 -10.00 7.95
C HIS A 251 33.17 -11.23 8.31
N PHE A 252 32.71 -11.95 7.32
CA PHE A 252 31.81 -13.10 7.45
C PHE A 252 32.39 -14.34 6.73
N PRO A 253 33.47 -14.95 7.25
CA PRO A 253 34.12 -16.07 6.57
C PRO A 253 33.21 -17.28 6.38
N GLN A 254 32.19 -17.45 7.25
CA GLN A 254 31.19 -18.52 7.12
C GLN A 254 30.23 -18.33 5.95
N ALA A 255 30.15 -17.12 5.37
CA ALA A 255 29.42 -16.85 4.13
C ALA A 255 30.17 -17.27 2.87
N GLY A 256 31.35 -17.86 2.99
CA GLY A 256 32.23 -18.32 1.89
C GLY A 256 32.81 -19.72 2.13
N ASP A 257 34.04 -19.89 1.69
CA ASP A 257 34.76 -21.19 1.69
C ASP A 257 34.86 -21.85 3.07
N ALA A 258 34.79 -21.09 4.14
CA ALA A 258 34.88 -21.62 5.49
C ALA A 258 33.71 -22.57 5.85
N TRP A 259 32.54 -22.33 5.28
CA TRP A 259 31.37 -23.16 5.53
C TRP A 259 30.37 -23.18 4.37
N PHE A 260 29.79 -22.02 3.97
CA PHE A 260 28.67 -21.97 3.03
C PHE A 260 28.96 -22.70 1.71
N GLU A 261 30.12 -22.49 1.14
CA GLU A 261 30.50 -23.14 -0.12
C GLU A 261 30.70 -24.66 0.02
N THR A 262 30.88 -25.15 1.24
CA THR A 262 31.01 -26.58 1.52
C THR A 262 29.68 -27.31 1.65
N LEU A 263 28.55 -26.55 1.72
CA LEU A 263 27.23 -27.14 1.88
C LEU A 263 26.74 -27.83 0.61
N PRO A 264 25.90 -28.88 0.76
CA PRO A 264 25.16 -29.44 -0.37
C PRO A 264 24.27 -28.37 -1.02
N ASP A 265 24.07 -28.42 -2.33
CA ASP A 265 23.28 -27.44 -3.07
C ASP A 265 21.83 -27.31 -2.58
N ALA A 266 21.26 -28.39 -2.02
CA ALA A 266 19.92 -28.37 -1.44
C ALA A 266 19.81 -27.55 -0.13
N GLU A 267 20.93 -27.35 0.59
CA GLU A 267 20.95 -26.58 1.86
C GLU A 267 21.26 -25.09 1.63
N LYS A 268 21.98 -24.75 0.58
CA LYS A 268 22.36 -23.36 0.27
C LYS A 268 21.18 -22.40 0.19
N PRO A 269 20.03 -22.74 -0.47
CA PRO A 269 18.86 -21.85 -0.52
C PRO A 269 18.27 -21.52 0.86
N LYS A 270 18.33 -22.43 1.82
CA LYS A 270 17.82 -22.19 3.18
C LYS A 270 18.66 -21.15 3.91
N VAL A 271 19.97 -21.24 3.81
CA VAL A 271 20.91 -20.26 4.38
C VAL A 271 20.70 -18.90 3.72
N ASN A 272 20.58 -18.88 2.40
CA ASN A 272 20.34 -17.66 1.64
C ASN A 272 19.03 -16.98 2.06
N THR A 273 17.94 -17.77 2.20
CA THR A 273 16.63 -17.27 2.65
C THR A 273 16.70 -16.69 4.06
N ALA A 274 17.46 -17.32 4.96
CA ALA A 274 17.62 -16.85 6.33
C ALA A 274 18.26 -15.45 6.39
N ILE A 275 19.22 -15.16 5.52
CA ILE A 275 19.85 -13.83 5.42
C ILE A 275 18.89 -12.85 4.70
N ALA A 276 18.30 -13.24 3.58
CA ALA A 276 17.43 -12.37 2.78
C ALA A 276 16.21 -11.87 3.55
N ARG A 277 15.66 -12.71 4.43
CA ARG A 277 14.42 -12.41 5.17
C ARG A 277 14.61 -11.83 6.56
N GLU A 278 15.84 -11.70 7.03
CA GLU A 278 16.18 -11.18 8.35
C GLU A 278 15.40 -9.91 8.74
N PRO A 279 15.31 -8.81 7.94
CA PRO A 279 14.59 -7.62 8.34
C PRO A 279 13.07 -7.83 8.41
N LEU A 280 12.50 -8.74 7.61
CA LEU A 280 11.08 -9.08 7.66
C LEU A 280 10.75 -9.95 8.88
N GLU A 281 11.66 -10.82 9.29
CA GLU A 281 11.51 -11.62 10.52
C GLU A 281 11.64 -10.73 11.76
N LEU A 282 12.48 -9.69 11.75
CA LEU A 282 12.54 -8.70 12.82
C LEU A 282 11.19 -7.99 12.98
N ILE A 283 10.59 -7.51 11.89
CA ILE A 283 9.26 -6.87 11.91
C ILE A 283 8.20 -7.84 12.47
N ALA A 284 8.16 -9.07 11.96
CA ALA A 284 7.20 -10.07 12.41
C ALA A 284 7.39 -10.41 13.92
N TYR A 285 8.62 -10.50 14.37
CA TYR A 285 8.95 -10.74 15.79
C TYR A 285 8.45 -9.62 16.69
N ILE A 286 8.71 -8.35 16.35
CA ILE A 286 8.25 -7.19 17.10
C ILE A 286 6.73 -7.24 17.27
N VAL A 287 6.01 -7.44 16.18
CA VAL A 287 4.53 -7.43 16.18
C VAL A 287 3.94 -8.67 16.86
N ARG A 288 4.55 -9.85 16.68
CA ARG A 288 4.09 -11.10 17.32
C ARG A 288 4.20 -11.04 18.84
N ASN A 289 5.24 -10.38 19.35
CA ASN A 289 5.52 -10.28 20.78
C ASN A 289 4.94 -8.99 21.40
N GLU A 290 4.03 -8.31 20.71
CA GLU A 290 3.36 -7.08 21.19
C GLU A 290 4.36 -6.00 21.65
N ARG A 291 5.55 -5.95 21.04
CA ARG A 291 6.59 -4.97 21.35
C ARG A 291 6.29 -3.64 20.67
N PRO A 292 6.76 -2.51 21.22
CA PRO A 292 6.61 -1.23 20.56
C PRO A 292 7.21 -1.25 19.13
N PHE A 293 6.46 -0.85 18.14
CA PHE A 293 6.93 -0.86 16.74
C PHE A 293 8.08 0.11 16.49
N THR A 294 8.39 1.01 17.43
CA THR A 294 9.61 1.82 17.41
C THR A 294 10.87 0.94 17.33
N GLU A 295 10.83 -0.30 17.81
CA GLU A 295 11.95 -1.25 17.70
C GLU A 295 12.32 -1.61 16.26
N VAL A 296 11.45 -1.36 15.28
CA VAL A 296 11.81 -1.52 13.86
C VAL A 296 13.07 -0.73 13.49
N LEU A 297 13.33 0.37 14.21
CA LEU A 297 14.53 1.22 14.05
C LEU A 297 15.45 1.20 15.27
N THR A 298 14.92 1.01 16.49
CA THR A 298 15.70 1.15 17.71
C THR A 298 16.19 -0.18 18.30
N ALA A 299 15.87 -1.33 17.67
CA ALA A 299 16.37 -2.63 18.13
C ALA A 299 17.91 -2.64 18.06
N ASP A 300 18.53 -3.01 19.18
CA ASP A 300 19.98 -3.25 19.30
C ASP A 300 20.36 -4.70 18.98
N TYR A 301 19.48 -5.40 18.28
CA TYR A 301 19.57 -6.80 17.85
C TYR A 301 18.94 -6.96 16.47
N THR A 302 19.22 -8.09 15.82
CA THR A 302 18.43 -8.59 14.69
C THR A 302 17.93 -10.00 14.96
N LEU A 303 17.11 -10.57 14.06
CA LEU A 303 16.62 -11.94 14.18
C LEU A 303 17.50 -12.90 13.38
N MET A 304 17.85 -14.00 14.03
CA MET A 304 18.69 -15.04 13.49
C MET A 304 18.08 -16.41 13.74
N ASN A 305 18.10 -17.27 12.73
CA ASN A 305 17.89 -18.70 12.89
C ASN A 305 19.27 -19.43 12.98
N PRO A 306 19.33 -20.76 13.17
CA PRO A 306 20.60 -21.47 13.30
C PRO A 306 21.59 -21.22 12.14
N MET A 307 21.07 -21.01 10.93
CA MET A 307 21.88 -20.81 9.72
C MET A 307 22.46 -19.40 9.67
N SER A 308 21.61 -18.37 9.81
CA SER A 308 22.06 -16.99 9.80
C SER A 308 22.93 -16.63 11.01
N ALA A 309 22.66 -17.19 12.20
CA ALA A 309 23.52 -17.02 13.37
C ALA A 309 24.95 -17.50 13.10
N ARG A 310 25.12 -18.62 12.40
CA ARG A 310 26.44 -19.10 11.99
C ARG A 310 27.13 -18.17 11.02
N VAL A 311 26.40 -17.68 10.01
CA VAL A 311 26.94 -16.73 9.03
C VAL A 311 27.40 -15.44 9.72
N TYR A 312 26.60 -14.92 10.65
CA TYR A 312 26.87 -13.68 11.38
C TYR A 312 27.81 -13.86 12.60
N ASN A 313 28.45 -15.03 12.74
CA ASN A 313 29.36 -15.37 13.86
C ASN A 313 28.69 -15.17 15.25
N ALA A 314 27.38 -15.25 15.35
CA ALA A 314 26.63 -15.02 16.57
C ALA A 314 26.66 -16.28 17.47
N SER A 315 26.87 -16.07 18.78
CA SER A 315 26.90 -17.17 19.78
C SER A 315 25.50 -17.36 20.36
N LEU A 316 24.58 -17.96 19.58
CA LEU A 316 23.22 -18.28 20.00
C LEU A 316 23.04 -19.80 20.18
N GLN A 317 22.23 -20.19 21.18
CA GLN A 317 21.85 -21.58 21.42
C GLN A 317 20.45 -21.84 20.83
N PHE A 318 20.33 -22.85 20.00
CA PHE A 318 19.07 -23.28 19.38
C PHE A 318 18.67 -24.66 19.90
N SER A 319 17.36 -24.91 19.97
CA SER A 319 16.80 -26.21 20.38
C SER A 319 17.08 -27.27 19.33
N ASN A 320 17.00 -26.87 18.05
CA ASN A 320 17.35 -27.71 16.91
C ASN A 320 18.22 -26.91 15.93
N PRO A 321 19.51 -27.27 15.76
CA PRO A 321 20.41 -26.52 14.87
C PRO A 321 20.05 -26.61 13.38
N ASN A 322 19.06 -27.43 13.01
CA ASN A 322 18.57 -27.57 11.62
C ASN A 322 17.18 -26.96 11.44
N ASP A 323 16.59 -26.38 12.47
CA ASP A 323 15.27 -25.75 12.35
C ASP A 323 15.36 -24.35 11.77
N GLU A 324 14.98 -24.19 10.52
CA GLU A 324 14.97 -22.90 9.82
C GLU A 324 13.90 -21.92 10.36
N ASN A 325 12.96 -22.39 11.21
CA ASN A 325 11.88 -21.58 11.78
C ASN A 325 12.15 -21.15 13.22
N GLU A 326 13.21 -21.63 13.89
CA GLU A 326 13.57 -21.18 15.22
C GLU A 326 14.37 -19.87 15.15
N TRP A 327 13.69 -18.73 15.30
CA TRP A 327 14.28 -17.41 15.25
C TRP A 327 14.54 -16.84 16.66
N LYS A 328 15.73 -16.26 16.87
CA LYS A 328 16.15 -15.64 18.13
C LYS A 328 16.80 -14.28 17.89
N ALA A 329 16.63 -13.38 18.86
CA ALA A 329 17.33 -12.11 18.88
C ALA A 329 18.83 -12.32 19.09
N GLY A 330 19.65 -11.67 18.30
CA GLY A 330 21.10 -11.75 18.38
C GLY A 330 21.78 -10.54 17.76
N GLN A 331 23.09 -10.44 17.94
CA GLN A 331 23.89 -9.37 17.39
C GLN A 331 24.83 -9.90 16.28
N ILE A 332 24.96 -9.13 15.20
CA ILE A 332 25.88 -9.43 14.11
C ILE A 332 27.32 -9.15 14.59
N VAL A 333 28.19 -10.14 14.47
CA VAL A 333 29.61 -10.05 14.83
C VAL A 333 30.47 -10.17 13.58
N ALA A 334 31.06 -9.08 13.14
CA ALA A 334 32.03 -9.09 12.05
C ALA A 334 33.42 -9.46 12.56
N LYS A 335 34.18 -10.21 11.77
CA LYS A 335 35.61 -10.40 12.02
C LYS A 335 36.40 -9.17 11.55
N GLY A 336 37.04 -8.50 12.47
CA GLY A 336 37.87 -7.34 12.16
C GLY A 336 39.29 -7.70 11.78
N ASN A 337 39.99 -6.74 11.18
CA ASN A 337 41.42 -6.89 10.83
C ASN A 337 42.26 -6.03 11.78
N PRO A 338 43.04 -6.64 12.71
CA PRO A 338 43.89 -5.91 13.63
C PRO A 338 44.94 -5.00 12.94
N ALA A 339 45.30 -5.31 11.69
CA ALA A 339 46.22 -4.47 10.92
C ALA A 339 45.59 -3.09 10.55
N ASN A 340 44.26 -3.02 10.55
CA ASN A 340 43.48 -1.78 10.34
C ASN A 340 43.03 -1.14 11.67
N ASN A 341 43.53 -1.56 12.80
CA ASN A 341 43.05 -1.18 14.15
C ASN A 341 41.57 -1.57 14.40
N GLU A 342 41.11 -2.67 13.80
CA GLU A 342 39.79 -3.22 14.06
C GLU A 342 39.88 -4.32 15.14
N PRO A 343 38.94 -4.43 16.08
CA PRO A 343 38.86 -5.56 17.02
C PRO A 343 38.71 -6.89 16.27
N ALA A 344 39.29 -7.96 16.83
CA ALA A 344 39.22 -9.30 16.19
C ALA A 344 37.74 -9.76 16.02
N ASP A 345 36.90 -9.47 16.98
CA ASP A 345 35.44 -9.63 16.92
C ASP A 345 34.79 -8.26 17.15
N MET A 346 34.08 -7.80 16.15
CA MET A 346 33.45 -6.48 16.13
C MET A 346 31.94 -6.64 16.11
N VAL A 347 31.30 -6.35 17.25
CA VAL A 347 29.84 -6.26 17.31
C VAL A 347 29.41 -5.03 16.48
N LEU A 348 28.59 -5.24 15.45
CA LEU A 348 28.12 -4.14 14.63
C LEU A 348 27.08 -3.32 15.40
N PRO A 349 27.08 -1.98 15.24
CA PRO A 349 26.01 -1.16 15.79
C PRO A 349 24.69 -1.50 15.11
N HIS A 350 23.70 -1.94 15.92
CA HIS A 350 22.35 -2.19 15.43
C HIS A 350 21.47 -0.95 15.53
N ALA A 351 20.59 -0.78 14.56
CA ALA A 351 19.52 0.20 14.51
C ALA A 351 18.34 -0.41 13.72
N GLY A 352 17.81 -1.51 14.25
CA GLY A 352 16.73 -2.26 13.60
C GLY A 352 17.04 -2.56 12.13
N VAL A 353 16.05 -2.33 11.25
CA VAL A 353 16.17 -2.61 9.82
C VAL A 353 17.22 -1.74 9.11
N LEU A 354 17.58 -0.55 9.64
CA LEU A 354 18.53 0.37 9.00
C LEU A 354 19.95 -0.18 8.94
N SER A 355 20.32 -1.04 9.88
CA SER A 355 21.63 -1.69 9.94
C SER A 355 21.66 -3.06 9.29
N SER A 356 20.53 -3.57 8.80
CA SER A 356 20.46 -4.84 8.12
C SER A 356 21.30 -4.82 6.83
N PRO A 357 22.15 -5.85 6.58
CA PRO A 357 22.84 -6.02 5.31
C PRO A 357 21.92 -5.95 4.09
N ILE A 358 20.69 -6.45 4.21
CA ILE A 358 19.69 -6.42 3.14
C ILE A 358 19.25 -4.96 2.85
N PHE A 359 18.90 -4.17 3.87
CA PHE A 359 18.54 -2.77 3.69
C PHE A 359 19.71 -1.97 3.07
N LEU A 360 20.91 -2.15 3.60
CA LEU A 360 22.10 -1.42 3.14
C LEU A 360 22.45 -1.72 1.68
N ASN A 361 22.29 -2.96 1.24
CA ASN A 361 22.53 -3.38 -0.14
C ASN A 361 21.35 -3.06 -1.07
N ARG A 362 20.11 -3.12 -0.59
CA ARG A 362 18.95 -2.79 -1.41
C ARG A 362 18.89 -1.29 -1.74
N PHE A 363 19.33 -0.45 -0.82
CA PHE A 363 19.42 0.99 -1.00
C PHE A 363 20.89 1.44 -0.96
N PRO A 364 21.67 1.13 -2.02
CA PRO A 364 23.10 1.26 -1.97
C PRO A 364 23.57 2.71 -1.97
N THR A 365 24.73 2.94 -1.36
CA THR A 365 25.49 4.18 -1.53
C THR A 365 26.44 4.08 -2.72
N THR A 366 26.91 5.22 -3.21
CA THR A 366 27.96 5.33 -4.23
C THR A 366 28.85 6.51 -3.86
N PRO A 367 30.07 6.60 -4.44
CA PRO A 367 30.94 7.75 -4.22
C PRO A 367 30.32 9.11 -4.60
N THR A 368 29.21 9.11 -5.36
CA THR A 368 28.53 10.33 -5.80
C THR A 368 27.24 10.61 -5.02
N ASN A 369 26.47 9.58 -4.64
CA ASN A 369 25.24 9.78 -3.88
C ASN A 369 25.47 9.92 -2.37
N LEU A 370 26.62 9.40 -1.85
CA LEU A 370 27.07 9.62 -0.47
C LEU A 370 25.98 9.35 0.60
N ASN A 371 25.34 8.16 0.52
CA ASN A 371 24.23 7.74 1.39
C ASN A 371 22.89 8.49 1.22
N ARG A 372 22.76 9.42 0.30
CA ARG A 372 21.51 10.16 0.07
C ARG A 372 20.34 9.25 -0.32
N HIS A 373 20.63 8.13 -1.01
CA HIS A 373 19.59 7.13 -1.32
C HIS A 373 19.02 6.51 -0.03
N ARG A 374 19.86 6.10 0.92
CA ARG A 374 19.43 5.58 2.23
C ARG A 374 18.64 6.61 3.03
N ALA A 375 19.14 7.85 3.06
CA ALA A 375 18.45 8.94 3.73
C ALA A 375 17.05 9.23 3.14
N ARG A 376 16.93 9.19 1.81
CA ARG A 376 15.62 9.31 1.14
C ARG A 376 14.66 8.19 1.57
N MET A 377 15.15 6.95 1.71
CA MET A 377 14.30 5.83 2.16
C MET A 377 13.90 5.99 3.62
N VAL A 378 14.78 6.48 4.48
CA VAL A 378 14.41 6.82 5.87
C VAL A 378 13.28 7.85 5.90
N LEU A 379 13.41 8.93 5.13
CA LEU A 379 12.39 9.98 5.04
C LEU A 379 11.06 9.42 4.51
N LYS A 380 11.10 8.63 3.44
CA LYS A 380 9.91 8.08 2.80
C LYS A 380 9.21 7.03 3.67
N PHE A 381 9.96 6.09 4.22
CA PHE A 381 9.38 4.90 4.89
C PHE A 381 9.03 5.16 6.35
N PHE A 382 9.78 6.02 7.04
CA PHE A 382 9.66 6.20 8.48
C PHE A 382 9.31 7.62 8.91
N LEU A 383 9.22 8.57 7.97
CA LEU A 383 8.88 9.95 8.25
C LEU A 383 7.81 10.52 7.31
N ALA A 384 7.06 9.67 6.62
CA ALA A 384 5.97 10.08 5.72
C ALA A 384 6.35 11.25 4.78
N THR A 385 7.63 11.39 4.45
CA THR A 385 8.17 12.53 3.72
C THR A 385 8.81 12.09 2.42
N ASP A 386 8.19 12.43 1.29
CA ASP A 386 8.86 12.27 -0.01
C ASP A 386 9.71 13.51 -0.30
N ILE A 387 11.03 13.35 -0.21
CA ILE A 387 11.99 14.44 -0.45
C ILE A 387 11.83 15.09 -1.83
N LEU A 388 11.33 14.35 -2.82
CA LEU A 388 11.12 14.87 -4.17
C LEU A 388 9.89 15.80 -4.27
N ARG A 389 9.01 15.79 -3.26
CA ARG A 389 7.83 16.67 -3.18
C ARG A 389 8.02 17.88 -2.25
N ILE A 390 9.21 18.05 -1.67
CA ILE A 390 9.48 19.17 -0.75
C ILE A 390 9.69 20.48 -1.51
N ALA A 391 10.27 20.43 -2.71
CA ALA A 391 10.38 21.59 -3.56
C ALA A 391 9.03 21.86 -4.22
N GLU A 392 8.33 22.90 -3.78
CA GLU A 392 7.03 23.33 -4.34
C GLU A 392 7.15 23.86 -5.78
N ARG A 393 8.37 24.00 -6.31
CA ARG A 393 8.65 24.39 -7.69
C ARG A 393 9.68 23.45 -8.32
N PRO A 394 9.58 23.23 -9.65
CA PRO A 394 10.63 22.53 -10.37
C PRO A 394 11.99 23.22 -10.20
N ILE A 395 13.01 22.43 -9.88
CA ILE A 395 14.39 22.92 -9.81
C ILE A 395 14.93 23.04 -11.24
N ASP A 396 15.42 24.22 -11.62
CA ASP A 396 16.12 24.40 -12.88
C ASP A 396 17.61 24.01 -12.72
N PRO A 397 18.01 22.84 -13.24
CA PRO A 397 19.38 22.37 -13.07
C PRO A 397 20.43 23.24 -13.80
N THR A 398 20.00 24.10 -14.73
CA THR A 398 20.92 24.96 -15.49
C THR A 398 21.44 26.13 -14.67
N GLN A 399 20.73 26.51 -13.61
CA GLN A 399 21.14 27.61 -12.72
C GLN A 399 22.16 27.17 -11.65
N ALA A 400 22.29 25.89 -11.39
CA ALA A 400 23.18 25.35 -10.37
C ALA A 400 24.68 25.43 -10.71
N THR A 401 25.05 25.87 -11.92
CA THR A 401 26.44 25.86 -12.41
C THR A 401 27.31 27.00 -11.88
N SER A 402 26.74 28.00 -11.19
CA SER A 402 27.45 29.16 -10.68
C SER A 402 28.08 28.97 -9.28
N TYR A 403 27.81 27.86 -8.62
CA TYR A 403 28.24 27.59 -7.24
C TYR A 403 29.38 26.58 -7.18
N ASN A 404 30.33 26.76 -6.25
CA ASN A 404 31.39 25.78 -6.01
C ASN A 404 30.86 24.50 -5.37
N ASN A 405 29.86 24.63 -4.51
CA ASN A 405 29.16 23.50 -3.86
C ASN A 405 27.63 23.70 -3.94
N PRO A 406 27.01 23.39 -5.08
CA PRO A 406 25.58 23.66 -5.32
C PRO A 406 24.66 23.07 -4.25
N THR A 407 24.97 21.88 -3.72
CA THR A 407 24.13 21.22 -2.71
C THR A 407 24.05 21.97 -1.38
N ARG A 408 25.02 22.84 -1.10
CA ARG A 408 25.05 23.70 0.11
C ARG A 408 24.74 25.16 -0.16
N GLU A 409 25.14 25.65 -1.32
CA GLU A 409 25.19 27.09 -1.61
C GLU A 409 24.00 27.57 -2.44
N ASP A 410 23.47 26.69 -3.33
CA ASP A 410 22.30 27.04 -4.14
C ASP A 410 21.01 26.88 -3.31
N PRO A 411 20.22 27.98 -3.14
CA PRO A 411 18.96 27.91 -2.40
C PRO A 411 17.97 26.87 -2.93
N SER A 412 17.99 26.56 -4.23
CA SER A 412 17.10 25.59 -4.84
C SER A 412 17.52 24.13 -4.52
N CYS A 413 18.81 23.87 -4.37
CA CYS A 413 19.34 22.56 -4.05
C CYS A 413 19.34 22.32 -2.53
N ASN A 414 19.71 23.32 -1.74
CA ASN A 414 19.94 23.13 -0.31
C ASN A 414 18.66 22.83 0.47
N VAL A 415 17.48 23.23 0.03
CA VAL A 415 16.18 22.91 0.66
C VAL A 415 16.04 21.41 0.91
N CYS A 416 16.37 20.56 -0.09
CA CYS A 416 16.35 19.11 0.06
C CYS A 416 17.60 18.60 0.80
N HIS A 417 18.79 19.13 0.45
CA HIS A 417 20.05 18.61 0.99
C HIS A 417 20.25 18.87 2.48
N ARG A 418 19.65 19.92 3.03
CA ARG A 418 19.65 20.19 4.49
C ARG A 418 18.94 19.14 5.32
N MET A 419 17.94 18.47 4.73
CA MET A 419 17.27 17.35 5.40
C MET A 419 17.95 16.02 5.07
N LEU A 420 18.39 15.87 3.83
CA LEU A 420 18.89 14.60 3.29
C LEU A 420 20.31 14.29 3.80
N ASP A 421 21.24 15.27 3.72
CA ASP A 421 22.65 15.08 4.03
C ASP A 421 22.90 14.76 5.52
N PRO A 422 22.23 15.41 6.51
CA PRO A 422 22.38 15.04 7.90
C PRO A 422 21.97 13.58 8.20
N ILE A 423 20.87 13.12 7.62
CA ILE A 423 20.41 11.72 7.75
C ILE A 423 21.38 10.77 7.03
N ALA A 424 21.87 11.15 5.84
CA ALA A 424 22.88 10.39 5.10
C ALA A 424 24.15 10.21 5.92
N GLY A 425 24.50 11.21 6.73
CA GLY A 425 25.62 11.19 7.66
C GLY A 425 25.55 10.08 8.70
N ALA A 426 24.35 9.66 9.11
CA ALA A 426 24.21 8.54 10.05
C ALA A 426 24.71 7.19 9.48
N PHE A 427 24.77 7.07 8.15
CA PHE A 427 25.29 5.87 7.46
C PHE A 427 26.79 5.96 7.14
N MET A 428 27.50 6.98 7.62
CA MET A 428 28.87 7.29 7.23
C MET A 428 29.89 6.17 7.47
N LYS A 429 29.61 5.28 8.46
CA LYS A 429 30.53 4.21 8.85
C LYS A 429 30.43 2.98 7.96
N PHE A 430 29.50 2.93 6.99
CA PHE A 430 29.40 1.85 6.03
C PHE A 430 30.20 2.15 4.76
N ASN A 431 30.77 1.10 4.16
CA ASN A 431 31.62 1.21 2.97
C ASN A 431 30.80 1.57 1.72
N ASP A 432 31.44 2.16 0.72
CA ASP A 432 30.76 2.60 -0.51
C ASP A 432 30.69 1.50 -1.58
N ASN A 433 31.45 0.43 -1.44
CA ASN A 433 31.46 -0.73 -2.35
C ASN A 433 30.84 -1.97 -1.69
N ASP A 434 31.38 -2.37 -0.53
CA ASP A 434 30.84 -3.45 0.31
C ASP A 434 29.81 -2.82 1.26
N GLN A 435 28.58 -2.69 0.82
CA GLN A 435 27.55 -1.83 1.40
C GLN A 435 27.26 -2.06 2.89
N GLU A 436 27.40 -3.29 3.37
CA GLU A 436 27.19 -3.72 4.75
C GLU A 436 28.47 -3.69 5.61
N LYS A 437 29.64 -3.47 4.97
CA LYS A 437 30.92 -3.45 5.66
C LYS A 437 31.04 -2.22 6.54
N PHE A 438 31.13 -2.44 7.85
CA PHE A 438 31.32 -1.38 8.83
C PHE A 438 32.79 -0.99 8.96
N GLU A 439 33.10 0.31 8.82
CA GLU A 439 34.43 0.90 8.90
C GLU A 439 34.48 1.92 10.04
N PRO A 440 34.90 1.55 11.25
CA PRO A 440 34.84 2.43 12.41
C PRO A 440 35.66 3.72 12.26
N ASN A 441 36.71 3.71 11.42
CA ASN A 441 37.59 4.85 11.19
C ASN A 441 37.17 5.75 10.02
N LYS A 442 36.12 5.41 9.26
CA LYS A 442 35.64 6.23 8.14
C LYS A 442 35.06 7.54 8.64
N ASN A 443 35.43 8.65 7.99
CA ASN A 443 34.99 10.00 8.31
C ASN A 443 33.87 10.48 7.38
N TRP A 444 33.11 11.46 7.83
CA TRP A 444 32.08 12.11 7.02
C TRP A 444 32.68 13.08 6.01
N HIS A 445 31.99 13.28 4.90
CA HIS A 445 32.40 14.18 3.82
C HIS A 445 32.22 15.66 4.21
N ALA A 446 33.30 16.42 4.33
CA ALA A 446 33.28 17.83 4.76
C ALA A 446 32.50 18.76 3.81
N ALA A 447 32.31 18.34 2.54
CA ALA A 447 31.52 19.09 1.57
C ALA A 447 30.00 18.98 1.78
N MET A 448 29.54 18.02 2.57
CA MET A 448 28.13 17.81 2.88
C MET A 448 27.71 18.51 4.17
N PHE A 449 26.40 18.67 4.40
CA PHE A 449 25.92 19.09 5.72
C PHE A 449 26.35 18.07 6.79
N PRO A 450 26.64 18.55 8.02
CA PRO A 450 27.09 17.66 9.10
C PRO A 450 26.02 16.63 9.44
N PRO A 451 26.41 15.42 9.91
CA PRO A 451 25.46 14.42 10.39
C PRO A 451 24.56 14.98 11.47
N GLY A 452 23.28 14.63 11.43
CA GLY A 452 22.30 15.18 12.37
C GLY A 452 20.86 14.78 12.04
N PHE A 453 19.90 15.43 12.71
CA PHE A 453 18.47 15.27 12.45
C PHE A 453 17.73 16.58 12.76
N GLY A 454 17.00 17.12 11.79
CA GLY A 454 16.39 18.43 11.91
C GLY A 454 17.45 19.52 12.14
N LYS A 455 17.35 20.24 13.26
CA LYS A 455 18.34 21.28 13.67
C LYS A 455 19.45 20.72 14.57
N GLU A 456 19.34 19.49 15.03
CA GLU A 456 20.32 18.87 15.92
C GLU A 456 21.48 18.29 15.12
N VAL A 457 22.68 18.81 15.34
CA VAL A 457 23.93 18.30 14.78
C VAL A 457 24.47 17.20 15.69
N MET A 458 24.88 16.08 15.09
CA MET A 458 25.45 14.96 15.83
C MET A 458 26.89 15.28 16.26
N GLU A 459 27.18 15.08 17.53
CA GLU A 459 28.54 15.22 18.06
C GLU A 459 29.47 14.14 17.49
N THR A 460 30.73 14.49 17.22
CA THR A 460 31.71 13.55 16.63
C THR A 460 31.97 12.32 17.50
N SER A 461 31.81 12.44 18.82
CA SER A 461 31.88 11.33 19.77
C SER A 461 30.79 10.28 19.57
N GLN A 462 29.69 10.63 18.91
CA GLN A 462 28.52 9.77 18.66
C GLN A 462 28.57 9.05 17.30
N TYR A 463 29.55 9.38 16.43
CA TYR A 463 29.67 8.84 15.07
C TYR A 463 29.78 7.31 15.04
N GLY A 464 30.29 6.66 16.10
CA GLY A 464 30.35 5.21 16.21
C GLY A 464 28.97 4.54 16.36
N GLN A 465 27.97 5.30 16.86
CA GLN A 465 26.58 4.86 17.09
C GLN A 465 25.59 5.72 16.29
N ALA A 466 26.03 6.22 15.14
CA ALA A 466 25.28 7.22 14.37
C ALA A 466 23.87 6.73 13.93
N LEU A 467 23.71 5.46 13.56
CA LEU A 467 22.40 4.92 13.18
C LEU A 467 21.44 4.81 14.38
N SER A 468 21.91 4.32 15.53
CA SER A 468 21.09 4.25 16.76
C SER A 468 20.69 5.65 17.21
N TRP A 469 21.62 6.61 17.13
CA TRP A 469 21.35 8.02 17.44
C TRP A 469 20.26 8.60 16.52
N LEU A 470 20.32 8.31 15.21
CA LEU A 470 19.28 8.71 14.25
C LEU A 470 17.95 8.03 14.56
N ALA A 471 17.96 6.71 14.78
CA ALA A 471 16.77 5.91 15.04
C ALA A 471 15.94 6.46 16.21
N GLU A 472 16.62 6.81 17.33
CA GLU A 472 15.95 7.38 18.50
C GLU A 472 15.23 8.71 18.21
N ARG A 473 15.70 9.49 17.25
CA ARG A 473 15.09 10.75 16.85
C ARG A 473 13.95 10.56 15.88
N VAL A 474 14.13 9.66 14.93
CA VAL A 474 13.09 9.31 13.93
C VAL A 474 11.84 8.78 14.63
N VAL A 475 11.97 7.87 15.59
CA VAL A 475 10.79 7.30 16.27
C VAL A 475 10.08 8.28 17.23
N LYS A 476 10.75 9.38 17.62
CA LYS A 476 10.16 10.46 18.41
C LYS A 476 9.54 11.57 17.56
N ASP A 477 9.84 11.61 16.27
CA ASP A 477 9.24 12.56 15.35
C ASP A 477 7.76 12.19 15.09
N PRO A 478 6.81 13.14 15.15
CA PRO A 478 5.39 12.84 14.95
C PRO A 478 5.09 12.25 13.56
N ARG A 479 5.95 12.45 12.58
CA ARG A 479 5.82 11.84 11.24
C ARG A 479 6.01 10.33 11.27
N PHE A 480 6.66 9.76 12.31
CA PHE A 480 6.82 8.32 12.43
C PHE A 480 5.46 7.61 12.58
N SER A 481 4.59 8.11 13.45
CA SER A 481 3.24 7.52 13.61
C SER A 481 2.44 7.60 12.32
N LEU A 482 2.51 8.73 11.62
CA LEU A 482 1.83 8.90 10.34
C LEU A 482 2.37 7.96 9.25
N SER A 483 3.70 7.74 9.19
CA SER A 483 4.30 6.80 8.23
C SER A 483 3.82 5.37 8.42
N VAL A 484 3.59 4.97 9.68
CA VAL A 484 3.02 3.66 10.03
C VAL A 484 1.57 3.54 9.53
N VAL A 485 0.76 4.59 9.72
CA VAL A 485 -0.62 4.62 9.20
C VAL A 485 -0.64 4.58 7.66
N TYR A 486 0.24 5.33 7.01
CA TYR A 486 0.39 5.31 5.55
C TYR A 486 0.74 3.91 5.03
N THR A 487 1.66 3.22 5.70
CA THR A 487 2.02 1.84 5.35
C THR A 487 0.84 0.89 5.53
N ALA A 488 0.11 0.97 6.65
CA ALA A 488 -1.08 0.16 6.88
C ALA A 488 -2.20 0.45 5.87
N PHE A 489 -2.42 1.72 5.54
CA PHE A 489 -3.40 2.15 4.54
C PHE A 489 -3.07 1.58 3.16
N HIS A 490 -1.85 1.80 2.67
CA HIS A 490 -1.41 1.26 1.38
C HIS A 490 -1.49 -0.27 1.34
N ALA A 491 -1.06 -0.95 2.40
CA ALA A 491 -1.10 -2.41 2.49
C ALA A 491 -2.53 -2.97 2.42
N LEU A 492 -3.51 -2.28 3.02
CA LEU A 492 -4.90 -2.73 3.08
C LEU A 492 -5.73 -2.29 1.88
N THR A 493 -5.49 -1.09 1.34
CA THR A 493 -6.30 -0.53 0.25
C THR A 493 -5.63 -0.58 -1.12
N GLY A 494 -4.30 -0.71 -1.17
CA GLY A 494 -3.50 -0.60 -2.40
C GLY A 494 -3.33 0.82 -2.90
N GLU A 495 -3.96 1.80 -2.23
CA GLU A 495 -3.91 3.21 -2.60
C GLU A 495 -2.77 3.93 -1.89
N GLU A 496 -2.19 4.92 -2.57
CA GLU A 496 -1.24 5.83 -1.93
C GLU A 496 -2.00 6.89 -1.11
N PRO A 497 -1.44 7.34 0.03
CA PRO A 497 -1.98 8.50 0.73
C PRO A 497 -2.06 9.72 -0.17
N LEU A 498 -3.14 10.48 -0.04
CA LEU A 498 -3.35 11.68 -0.83
C LEU A 498 -2.23 12.71 -0.60
N ALA A 499 -1.74 13.26 -1.69
CA ALA A 499 -0.86 14.43 -1.63
C ALA A 499 -1.72 15.70 -1.47
N TYR A 500 -1.14 16.72 -0.82
CA TYR A 500 -1.74 18.05 -0.82
C TYR A 500 -1.87 18.54 -2.27
N PRO A 501 -3.06 18.99 -2.71
CA PRO A 501 -3.27 19.35 -4.10
C PRO A 501 -2.55 20.64 -4.49
N ASP A 502 -2.16 20.78 -5.76
CA ASP A 502 -1.69 22.05 -6.29
C ASP A 502 -2.88 23.00 -6.50
N VAL A 503 -2.65 24.30 -6.26
CA VAL A 503 -3.70 25.32 -6.44
C VAL A 503 -4.19 25.41 -7.89
N ASP A 504 -3.37 24.99 -8.85
CA ASP A 504 -3.68 24.98 -10.27
C ASP A 504 -4.38 23.66 -10.71
N ASP A 505 -4.58 22.71 -9.78
CA ASP A 505 -5.32 21.47 -10.06
C ASP A 505 -6.79 21.73 -10.36
N GLU A 506 -7.31 21.10 -11.39
CA GLU A 506 -8.76 21.06 -11.61
C GLU A 506 -9.44 20.39 -10.40
N GLY A 507 -10.47 21.05 -9.84
CA GLY A 507 -11.15 20.59 -8.64
C GLY A 507 -10.32 20.75 -7.37
N PHE A 508 -9.41 21.72 -7.30
CA PHE A 508 -8.55 22.00 -6.12
C PHE A 508 -9.32 21.99 -4.80
N GLU A 509 -10.48 22.65 -4.73
CA GLU A 509 -11.27 22.70 -3.49
C GLU A 509 -11.75 21.33 -3.03
N GLN A 510 -12.20 20.49 -3.96
CA GLN A 510 -12.68 19.15 -3.67
C GLN A 510 -11.52 18.21 -3.30
N LYS A 511 -10.41 18.32 -4.00
CA LYS A 511 -9.18 17.58 -3.68
C LYS A 511 -8.62 17.99 -2.32
N LEU A 512 -8.67 19.28 -1.99
CA LEU A 512 -8.26 19.78 -0.67
C LEU A 512 -9.17 19.21 0.43
N ALA A 513 -10.49 19.22 0.23
CA ALA A 513 -11.44 18.66 1.17
C ALA A 513 -11.23 17.14 1.37
N SER A 514 -10.92 16.41 0.29
CA SER A 514 -10.56 14.99 0.34
C SER A 514 -9.28 14.76 1.16
N TRP A 515 -8.23 15.53 0.86
CA TRP A 515 -6.97 15.46 1.58
C TRP A 515 -7.13 15.79 3.08
N GLU A 516 -7.88 16.84 3.42
CA GLU A 516 -8.14 17.23 4.81
C GLU A 516 -8.87 16.15 5.60
N SER A 517 -9.85 15.51 4.97
CA SER A 517 -10.59 14.38 5.58
C SER A 517 -9.68 13.19 5.86
N GLN A 518 -8.78 12.87 4.92
CA GLN A 518 -7.83 11.78 5.06
C GLN A 518 -6.76 12.09 6.12
N ASP A 519 -6.16 13.28 6.09
CA ASP A 519 -5.13 13.73 7.03
C ASP A 519 -5.66 13.72 8.47
N ALA A 520 -6.88 14.23 8.69
CA ALA A 520 -7.51 14.24 10.01
C ALA A 520 -7.74 12.81 10.54
N LEU A 521 -8.24 11.90 9.70
CA LEU A 521 -8.45 10.51 10.07
C LEU A 521 -7.12 9.80 10.35
N PHE A 522 -6.12 9.97 9.50
CA PHE A 522 -4.83 9.31 9.67
C PHE A 522 -4.09 9.77 10.92
N ARG A 523 -4.22 11.04 11.28
CA ARG A 523 -3.71 11.54 12.57
C ARG A 523 -4.42 10.89 13.75
N SER A 524 -5.74 10.79 13.69
CA SER A 524 -6.52 10.11 14.75
C SER A 524 -6.08 8.64 14.92
N ILE A 525 -5.86 7.92 13.83
CA ILE A 525 -5.33 6.53 13.88
C ILE A 525 -3.90 6.53 14.44
N GLY A 526 -3.07 7.51 14.04
CA GLY A 526 -1.71 7.67 14.55
C GLY A 526 -1.69 7.94 16.06
N ASP A 527 -2.60 8.74 16.58
CA ASP A 527 -2.74 9.01 18.01
C ASP A 527 -3.12 7.73 18.79
N VAL A 528 -4.03 6.90 18.26
CA VAL A 528 -4.39 5.60 18.83
C VAL A 528 -3.18 4.64 18.82
N PHE A 529 -2.42 4.61 17.71
CA PHE A 529 -1.19 3.82 17.62
C PHE A 529 -0.17 4.22 18.69
N VAL A 530 0.08 5.52 18.88
CA VAL A 530 0.98 6.03 19.92
C VAL A 530 0.45 5.68 21.33
N ALA A 531 -0.84 5.92 21.58
CA ALA A 531 -1.49 5.65 22.87
C ALA A 531 -1.48 4.15 23.22
N SER A 532 -1.45 3.26 22.23
CA SER A 532 -1.34 1.81 22.39
C SER A 532 0.11 1.32 22.60
N ASN A 533 1.00 2.17 23.04
CA ASN A 533 2.43 1.89 23.16
C ASN A 533 3.06 1.48 21.80
N TYR A 534 2.70 2.18 20.74
CA TYR A 534 3.18 1.91 19.39
C TYR A 534 2.87 0.48 18.91
N ASN A 535 1.72 -0.07 19.26
CA ASN A 535 1.30 -1.38 18.76
C ASN A 535 0.85 -1.28 17.30
N LEU A 536 1.60 -1.90 16.38
CA LEU A 536 1.32 -1.85 14.94
C LEU A 536 -0.10 -2.33 14.58
N LYS A 537 -0.63 -3.32 15.30
CA LYS A 537 -1.98 -3.85 15.07
C LYS A 537 -3.06 -2.79 15.25
N ALA A 538 -2.83 -1.79 16.11
CA ALA A 538 -3.77 -0.67 16.29
C ALA A 538 -3.91 0.18 15.01
N ALA A 539 -2.82 0.40 14.28
CA ALA A 539 -2.86 1.12 13.00
C ALA A 539 -3.64 0.34 11.93
N PHE A 540 -3.39 -0.97 11.79
CA PHE A 540 -4.15 -1.82 10.88
C PHE A 540 -5.64 -1.84 11.24
N LYS A 541 -5.98 -2.01 12.51
CA LYS A 541 -7.36 -1.98 13.00
C LYS A 541 -8.04 -0.64 12.71
N GLY A 542 -7.35 0.48 12.98
CA GLY A 542 -7.86 1.81 12.68
C GLY A 542 -8.21 2.03 11.21
N VAL A 543 -7.38 1.53 10.30
CA VAL A 543 -7.66 1.60 8.85
C VAL A 543 -8.84 0.70 8.47
N ILE A 544 -8.90 -0.55 8.99
CA ILE A 544 -10.01 -1.48 8.69
C ILE A 544 -11.36 -0.92 9.17
N LEU A 545 -11.38 -0.24 10.31
CA LEU A 545 -12.61 0.36 10.84
C LEU A 545 -13.00 1.67 10.15
N SER A 546 -12.15 2.22 9.30
CA SER A 546 -12.36 3.50 8.64
C SER A 546 -13.26 3.38 7.40
N PRO A 547 -13.88 4.49 6.94
CA PRO A 547 -14.61 4.54 5.68
C PRO A 547 -13.75 4.17 4.46
N TYR A 548 -12.45 4.40 4.49
CA TYR A 548 -11.55 4.03 3.39
C TYR A 548 -11.48 2.52 3.12
N PHE A 549 -11.70 1.70 4.13
CA PHE A 549 -11.76 0.25 3.98
C PHE A 549 -13.19 -0.27 3.87
N ARG A 550 -14.15 0.41 4.51
CA ARG A 550 -15.53 -0.10 4.67
C ARG A 550 -16.55 0.50 3.70
N ALA A 551 -16.17 1.50 2.88
CA ALA A 551 -17.16 2.14 2.01
C ALA A 551 -17.69 1.18 0.95
N LYS A 552 -19.03 1.13 0.84
CA LYS A 552 -19.77 0.34 -0.13
C LYS A 552 -20.34 1.19 -1.25
N ASN A 553 -20.99 2.28 -0.90
CA ASN A 553 -21.60 3.24 -1.82
C ASN A 553 -21.92 4.56 -1.10
N THR A 554 -22.70 5.42 -1.72
CA THR A 554 -23.19 6.68 -1.14
C THR A 554 -24.70 6.69 -1.00
N LEU A 555 -25.22 7.51 -0.07
CA LEU A 555 -26.64 7.81 0.05
C LEU A 555 -27.08 8.68 -1.15
N GLY A 556 -27.58 8.05 -2.18
CA GLY A 556 -27.98 8.71 -3.42
C GLY A 556 -26.81 8.92 -4.40
N THR A 557 -27.10 9.54 -5.54
CA THR A 557 -26.11 9.81 -6.58
C THR A 557 -25.26 11.03 -6.19
N PRO A 558 -23.93 10.90 -6.02
CA PRO A 558 -23.08 12.01 -5.67
C PRO A 558 -22.98 13.01 -6.84
N THR A 559 -22.91 14.31 -6.50
CA THR A 559 -22.59 15.36 -7.49
C THR A 559 -21.19 15.18 -8.04
N PRO A 560 -20.84 15.75 -9.23
CA PRO A 560 -19.48 15.68 -9.76
C PRO A 560 -18.41 16.19 -8.78
N ALA A 561 -18.68 17.24 -8.04
CA ALA A 561 -17.81 17.76 -6.97
C ALA A 561 -17.61 16.71 -5.87
N ARG A 562 -18.69 16.07 -5.41
CA ARG A 562 -18.65 15.04 -4.36
C ARG A 562 -17.93 13.76 -4.85
N GLN A 563 -18.01 13.43 -6.11
CA GLN A 563 -17.24 12.32 -6.70
C GLN A 563 -15.72 12.55 -6.59
N ILE A 564 -15.27 13.79 -6.81
CA ILE A 564 -13.85 14.14 -6.61
C ILE A 564 -13.47 14.01 -5.13
N GLU A 565 -14.30 14.51 -4.21
CA GLU A 565 -14.04 14.41 -2.77
C GLU A 565 -13.96 12.96 -2.28
N LEU A 566 -14.75 12.06 -2.85
CA LEU A 566 -14.80 10.64 -2.48
C LEU A 566 -13.89 9.74 -3.34
N GLY A 567 -13.14 10.30 -4.28
CA GLY A 567 -12.37 9.53 -5.26
C GLY A 567 -11.34 8.56 -4.68
N ALA A 568 -10.89 8.79 -3.43
CA ALA A 568 -9.96 7.91 -2.72
C ALA A 568 -10.65 7.05 -1.64
N VAL A 569 -11.99 7.10 -1.53
CA VAL A 569 -12.74 6.38 -0.50
C VAL A 569 -13.24 5.06 -1.06
N GLY A 570 -13.00 3.98 -0.32
CA GLY A 570 -13.34 2.61 -0.72
C GLY A 570 -12.11 1.81 -1.15
N THR A 571 -12.31 0.54 -1.29
CA THR A 571 -11.26 -0.43 -1.63
C THR A 571 -11.45 -1.00 -3.02
N GLY A 572 -11.52 -0.21 -4.06
CA GLY A 572 -11.53 -0.77 -5.43
C GLY A 572 -10.21 -1.49 -5.80
N LYS A 573 -9.58 -2.15 -4.83
CA LYS A 573 -8.25 -2.74 -4.94
C LYS A 573 -8.26 -4.06 -5.70
N LEU A 574 -7.43 -4.16 -6.74
CA LEU A 574 -7.10 -5.44 -7.33
C LEU A 574 -6.36 -6.32 -6.31
N SER A 575 -6.87 -7.50 -6.02
CA SER A 575 -6.21 -8.46 -5.13
C SER A 575 -4.80 -8.75 -5.63
N THR A 576 -3.79 -8.67 -4.74
CA THR A 576 -2.41 -9.00 -5.14
C THR A 576 -2.30 -10.48 -5.55
N PRO A 577 -1.34 -10.86 -6.40
CA PRO A 577 -1.15 -12.26 -6.79
C PRO A 577 -1.10 -13.23 -5.60
N GLU A 578 -0.46 -12.82 -4.51
CA GLU A 578 -0.31 -13.62 -3.29
C GLU A 578 -1.64 -13.77 -2.54
N VAL A 579 -2.45 -12.71 -2.46
CA VAL A 579 -3.78 -12.74 -1.84
C VAL A 579 -4.73 -13.57 -2.71
N LEU A 580 -4.79 -13.30 -4.01
CA LEU A 580 -5.66 -14.03 -4.93
C LEU A 580 -5.33 -15.53 -4.97
N ALA A 581 -4.06 -15.91 -4.96
CA ALA A 581 -3.65 -17.33 -4.92
C ALA A 581 -4.24 -18.05 -3.68
N ARG A 582 -4.21 -17.40 -2.51
CA ARG A 582 -4.78 -17.98 -1.29
C ARG A 582 -6.30 -17.88 -1.24
N LYS A 583 -6.90 -16.80 -1.78
CA LYS A 583 -8.35 -16.65 -1.91
C LYS A 583 -8.94 -17.78 -2.77
N ILE A 584 -8.31 -18.09 -3.91
CA ILE A 584 -8.70 -19.23 -4.75
C ILE A 584 -8.74 -20.51 -3.91
N GLN A 585 -7.67 -20.82 -3.18
CA GLN A 585 -7.61 -22.01 -2.34
C GLN A 585 -8.65 -21.97 -1.21
N ALA A 586 -8.90 -20.82 -0.60
CA ALA A 586 -9.87 -20.68 0.47
C ALA A 586 -11.31 -20.92 0.00
N VAL A 587 -11.68 -20.48 -1.20
CA VAL A 587 -13.06 -20.63 -1.72
C VAL A 587 -13.28 -21.93 -2.46
N THR A 588 -12.26 -22.51 -3.08
CA THR A 588 -12.41 -23.74 -3.91
C THR A 588 -11.83 -25.01 -3.28
N GLY A 589 -11.08 -24.85 -2.19
CA GLY A 589 -10.30 -25.92 -1.57
C GLY A 589 -9.00 -26.25 -2.29
N LEU A 590 -8.79 -25.82 -3.54
CA LEU A 590 -7.61 -26.18 -4.34
C LEU A 590 -6.82 -24.95 -4.78
N PRO A 591 -5.47 -25.02 -4.75
CA PRO A 591 -4.65 -23.94 -5.31
C PRO A 591 -4.64 -23.99 -6.83
N TRP A 592 -4.56 -22.84 -7.48
CA TRP A 592 -4.21 -22.77 -8.90
C TRP A 592 -2.72 -23.01 -9.09
N ALA A 593 -2.35 -24.26 -9.27
CA ALA A 593 -0.96 -24.70 -9.26
C ALA A 593 -0.68 -25.76 -10.34
N ARG A 594 0.57 -25.89 -10.72
CA ARG A 594 1.08 -27.01 -11.51
C ARG A 594 2.08 -27.81 -10.70
N THR A 595 2.22 -29.11 -11.01
CA THR A 595 3.29 -29.93 -10.43
C THR A 595 4.57 -29.79 -11.28
N SER A 596 5.66 -29.42 -10.64
CA SER A 596 6.98 -29.31 -11.28
C SER A 596 8.04 -29.91 -10.34
N GLY A 597 8.81 -30.90 -10.82
CA GLY A 597 9.84 -31.54 -10.00
C GLY A 597 9.34 -32.21 -8.71
N GLY A 598 8.04 -32.64 -8.68
CA GLY A 598 7.42 -33.23 -7.49
C GLY A 598 6.85 -32.20 -6.48
N TYR A 599 6.93 -30.91 -6.78
CA TYR A 599 6.40 -29.84 -5.93
C TYR A 599 5.24 -29.13 -6.61
N LYS A 600 4.26 -28.66 -5.82
CA LYS A 600 3.19 -27.77 -6.27
C LYS A 600 3.73 -26.35 -6.40
N VAL A 601 3.63 -25.78 -7.60
CA VAL A 601 4.04 -24.42 -7.94
C VAL A 601 2.80 -23.60 -8.22
N HIS A 602 2.55 -22.60 -7.36
CA HIS A 602 1.41 -21.68 -7.51
C HIS A 602 1.64 -20.72 -8.68
N LEU A 603 0.74 -20.76 -9.66
CA LEU A 603 0.93 -20.01 -10.91
C LEU A 603 0.91 -18.50 -10.71
N LEU A 604 0.05 -17.97 -9.85
CA LEU A 604 0.00 -16.53 -9.57
C LEU A 604 1.23 -15.99 -8.83
N THR A 605 1.88 -16.81 -8.03
CA THR A 605 3.06 -16.35 -7.26
C THR A 605 4.38 -16.66 -7.96
N THR A 606 4.33 -17.29 -9.14
CA THR A 606 5.50 -17.63 -9.97
C THR A 606 5.31 -17.15 -11.42
N ASP A 607 4.70 -17.99 -12.27
CA ASP A 607 4.64 -17.78 -13.73
C ASP A 607 3.85 -16.53 -14.14
N TYR A 608 2.79 -16.19 -13.41
CA TYR A 608 1.93 -15.03 -13.69
C TYR A 608 2.07 -13.87 -12.70
N ARG A 609 3.01 -13.94 -11.76
CA ARG A 609 3.19 -12.92 -10.73
C ARG A 609 3.26 -11.51 -11.29
N ILE A 610 4.21 -11.28 -12.21
CA ILE A 610 4.40 -9.96 -12.84
C ILE A 610 3.26 -9.62 -13.80
N LEU A 611 2.78 -10.61 -14.57
CA LEU A 611 1.69 -10.41 -15.52
C LEU A 611 0.37 -10.04 -14.85
N TYR A 612 0.19 -10.42 -13.58
CA TYR A 612 -0.96 -10.04 -12.75
C TYR A 612 -0.68 -8.87 -11.81
N GLY A 613 0.33 -8.06 -12.11
CA GLY A 613 0.62 -6.82 -11.38
C GLY A 613 1.42 -6.98 -10.10
N GLY A 614 2.01 -8.15 -9.84
CA GLY A 614 2.91 -8.36 -8.70
C GLY A 614 4.30 -7.80 -8.93
N ILE A 615 5.15 -7.93 -7.93
CA ILE A 615 6.55 -7.48 -7.94
C ILE A 615 7.50 -8.67 -7.85
N ASP A 616 8.71 -8.52 -8.41
CA ASP A 616 9.84 -9.44 -8.19
C ASP A 616 10.89 -8.86 -7.24
N SER A 617 10.66 -7.63 -6.78
CA SER A 617 11.56 -6.86 -5.91
C SER A 617 12.90 -6.49 -6.56
N ASP A 618 13.10 -6.75 -7.85
CA ASP A 618 14.30 -6.44 -8.62
C ASP A 618 14.02 -5.41 -9.72
N ASP A 619 13.50 -5.87 -10.86
CA ASP A 619 13.16 -5.02 -12.02
C ASP A 619 11.77 -4.40 -11.85
N VAL A 620 10.83 -5.12 -11.26
CA VAL A 620 9.47 -4.66 -10.97
C VAL A 620 9.32 -4.47 -9.45
N THR A 621 9.40 -3.22 -9.01
CA THR A 621 9.43 -2.84 -7.59
C THR A 621 8.14 -2.18 -7.09
N MET A 622 7.18 -1.93 -7.98
CA MET A 622 5.87 -1.37 -7.64
C MET A 622 4.76 -2.25 -8.19
N ARG A 623 3.75 -2.50 -7.38
CA ARG A 623 2.56 -3.24 -7.79
C ARG A 623 1.71 -2.40 -8.75
N LEU A 624 1.06 -3.07 -9.70
CA LEU A 624 0.02 -2.44 -10.49
C LEU A 624 -1.32 -2.57 -9.75
N THR A 625 -1.97 -1.45 -9.51
CA THR A 625 -3.28 -1.40 -8.84
C THR A 625 -4.42 -1.20 -9.83
N VAL A 626 -4.10 -0.69 -11.03
CA VAL A 626 -5.08 -0.49 -12.11
C VAL A 626 -5.05 -1.68 -13.05
N PRO A 627 -6.20 -2.35 -13.32
CA PRO A 627 -6.26 -3.51 -14.20
C PRO A 627 -5.93 -3.15 -15.65
N ASN A 628 -5.33 -4.09 -16.34
CA ASN A 628 -5.05 -4.00 -17.77
C ASN A 628 -5.45 -5.28 -18.52
N GLY A 629 -5.37 -5.27 -19.84
CA GLY A 629 -5.79 -6.40 -20.68
C GLY A 629 -5.00 -7.69 -20.42
N VAL A 630 -3.74 -7.62 -19.96
CA VAL A 630 -2.94 -8.81 -19.63
C VAL A 630 -3.46 -9.43 -18.32
N MET A 631 -3.73 -8.60 -17.31
CA MET A 631 -4.31 -9.06 -16.03
C MET A 631 -5.69 -9.71 -16.25
N ALA A 632 -6.54 -9.11 -17.10
CA ALA A 632 -7.84 -9.67 -17.45
C ALA A 632 -7.69 -11.06 -18.09
N ASN A 633 -6.75 -11.24 -19.02
CA ASN A 633 -6.47 -12.54 -19.64
C ASN A 633 -5.96 -13.57 -18.63
N VAL A 634 -5.10 -13.18 -17.68
CA VAL A 634 -4.65 -14.05 -16.59
C VAL A 634 -5.84 -14.44 -15.70
N GLY A 635 -6.72 -13.49 -15.35
CA GLY A 635 -7.94 -13.74 -14.57
C GLY A 635 -8.88 -14.71 -15.27
N TRP A 636 -9.15 -14.55 -16.56
CA TRP A 636 -9.98 -15.47 -17.34
C TRP A 636 -9.36 -16.88 -17.44
N ARG A 637 -8.06 -16.94 -17.66
CA ARG A 637 -7.36 -18.23 -17.68
C ARG A 637 -7.46 -18.92 -16.32
N MET A 638 -7.20 -18.19 -15.26
CA MET A 638 -7.34 -18.67 -13.88
C MET A 638 -8.75 -19.22 -13.63
N ALA A 639 -9.79 -18.42 -13.93
CA ALA A 639 -11.17 -18.80 -13.71
C ALA A 639 -11.53 -20.12 -14.42
N ASN A 640 -11.17 -20.26 -15.70
CA ASN A 640 -11.44 -21.45 -16.48
C ASN A 640 -10.65 -22.68 -16.00
N GLU A 641 -9.36 -22.55 -15.71
CA GLU A 641 -8.51 -23.66 -15.26
C GLU A 641 -8.90 -24.13 -13.84
N VAL A 642 -9.19 -23.17 -12.93
CA VAL A 642 -9.64 -23.48 -11.57
C VAL A 642 -11.01 -24.14 -11.59
N ALA A 643 -12.00 -23.56 -12.29
CA ALA A 643 -13.32 -24.15 -12.41
C ALA A 643 -13.26 -25.60 -12.95
N CYS A 644 -12.44 -25.82 -13.99
CA CYS A 644 -12.23 -27.14 -14.58
C CYS A 644 -11.67 -28.14 -13.55
N GLN A 645 -10.67 -27.74 -12.76
CA GLN A 645 -10.01 -28.63 -11.80
C GLN A 645 -10.86 -28.89 -10.55
N THR A 646 -11.64 -27.91 -10.11
CA THR A 646 -12.32 -27.96 -8.80
C THR A 646 -13.74 -28.55 -8.89
N THR A 647 -14.49 -28.31 -9.98
CA THR A 647 -15.90 -28.73 -10.08
C THR A 647 -16.07 -30.25 -9.96
N ALA A 648 -15.38 -31.05 -10.78
CA ALA A 648 -15.50 -32.49 -10.70
C ALA A 648 -14.92 -33.04 -9.40
N TRP A 649 -13.84 -32.47 -8.88
CA TRP A 649 -13.28 -32.86 -7.59
C TRP A 649 -14.28 -32.65 -6.46
N ASP A 650 -14.85 -31.46 -6.33
CA ASP A 650 -15.78 -31.13 -5.25
C ASP A 650 -17.06 -32.00 -5.32
N LEU A 651 -17.61 -32.21 -6.53
CA LEU A 651 -18.75 -33.06 -6.75
C LEU A 651 -18.46 -34.56 -6.47
N SER A 652 -17.21 -35.03 -6.60
CA SER A 652 -16.80 -36.42 -6.30
C SER A 652 -16.76 -36.72 -4.81
N LEU A 653 -16.73 -35.71 -3.94
CA LEU A 653 -16.75 -35.91 -2.50
C LEU A 653 -18.11 -36.45 -2.04
N SER A 654 -18.12 -37.61 -1.38
CA SER A 654 -19.34 -38.30 -0.97
C SER A 654 -20.11 -37.55 0.12
N LYS A 655 -19.42 -36.84 1.00
CA LYS A 655 -20.05 -36.04 2.07
C LYS A 655 -20.23 -34.60 1.61
N HIS A 656 -21.46 -34.14 1.59
CA HIS A 656 -21.79 -32.76 1.24
C HIS A 656 -21.12 -31.71 2.19
N SER A 657 -20.91 -32.07 3.47
CA SER A 657 -20.21 -31.24 4.43
C SER A 657 -18.71 -30.99 4.13
N ASP A 658 -18.13 -31.86 3.30
CA ASP A 658 -16.70 -31.78 2.94
C ASP A 658 -16.49 -30.98 1.63
N ARG A 659 -17.60 -30.56 0.98
CA ARG A 659 -17.63 -29.84 -0.29
C ARG A 659 -17.49 -28.33 -0.06
N PHE A 660 -16.65 -27.70 -0.82
CA PHE A 660 -16.45 -26.26 -0.83
C PHE A 660 -17.49 -25.54 -1.71
N LEU A 661 -17.86 -26.14 -2.86
CA LEU A 661 -18.66 -25.49 -3.89
C LEU A 661 -20.10 -26.05 -4.01
N PHE A 662 -20.30 -27.31 -3.75
CA PHE A 662 -21.57 -27.98 -4.04
C PHE A 662 -22.21 -28.70 -2.83
N PRO A 663 -22.46 -27.98 -1.69
CA PRO A 663 -23.05 -28.61 -0.50
C PRO A 663 -24.54 -28.98 -0.66
N TYR A 664 -25.24 -28.48 -1.70
CA TYR A 664 -26.69 -28.67 -1.84
C TYR A 664 -27.10 -29.45 -3.07
N VAL A 665 -26.19 -29.82 -3.96
CA VAL A 665 -26.48 -30.51 -5.22
C VAL A 665 -25.58 -31.71 -5.45
N THR A 666 -26.02 -32.61 -6.34
CA THR A 666 -25.27 -33.75 -6.86
C THR A 666 -25.12 -33.63 -8.38
N VAL A 667 -24.44 -34.58 -9.00
CA VAL A 667 -24.31 -34.63 -10.47
C VAL A 667 -25.64 -35.00 -11.17
N ASP A 668 -26.61 -35.61 -10.45
CA ASP A 668 -27.89 -36.06 -10.97
C ASP A 668 -28.98 -34.96 -10.90
N ASP A 669 -28.70 -33.83 -10.26
CA ASP A 669 -29.65 -32.74 -10.12
C ASP A 669 -29.77 -31.91 -11.42
N THR A 670 -30.95 -31.91 -12.03
CA THR A 670 -31.31 -31.13 -13.22
C THR A 670 -32.41 -30.11 -12.91
N PRO A 671 -32.65 -29.11 -13.77
CA PRO A 671 -33.74 -28.16 -13.60
C PRO A 671 -35.12 -28.83 -13.45
N GLU A 672 -35.33 -29.97 -14.10
CA GLU A 672 -36.58 -30.75 -14.05
C GLU A 672 -36.72 -31.53 -12.76
N SER A 673 -35.61 -32.07 -12.22
CA SER A 673 -35.64 -32.90 -11.02
C SER A 673 -35.53 -32.10 -9.73
N ASN A 674 -34.68 -31.04 -9.69
CA ASN A 674 -34.32 -30.35 -8.44
C ASN A 674 -33.92 -28.88 -8.61
N ALA A 675 -34.76 -28.09 -9.30
CA ALA A 675 -34.53 -26.65 -9.52
C ALA A 675 -34.30 -25.86 -8.22
N ALA A 676 -34.95 -26.26 -7.13
CA ALA A 676 -34.82 -25.57 -5.83
C ALA A 676 -33.42 -25.73 -5.22
N SER A 677 -32.86 -26.95 -5.25
CA SER A 677 -31.49 -27.17 -4.75
C SER A 677 -30.44 -26.49 -5.62
N ILE A 678 -30.64 -26.46 -6.94
CA ILE A 678 -29.75 -25.75 -7.86
C ILE A 678 -29.73 -24.25 -7.51
N ARG A 679 -30.88 -23.59 -7.37
CA ARG A 679 -30.96 -22.18 -6.96
C ARG A 679 -30.35 -21.94 -5.58
N LYS A 680 -30.61 -22.83 -4.63
CA LYS A 680 -29.99 -22.75 -3.30
C LYS A 680 -28.47 -22.83 -3.35
N ASN A 681 -27.93 -23.71 -4.20
CA ASN A 681 -26.48 -23.81 -4.39
C ASN A 681 -25.91 -22.59 -5.07
N ILE A 682 -26.59 -22.01 -6.06
CA ILE A 682 -26.19 -20.75 -6.71
C ILE A 682 -26.16 -19.62 -5.68
N GLN A 683 -27.21 -19.48 -4.84
CA GLN A 683 -27.21 -18.47 -3.75
C GLN A 683 -26.04 -18.68 -2.80
N TYR A 684 -25.71 -19.92 -2.44
CA TYR A 684 -24.56 -20.25 -1.63
C TYR A 684 -23.24 -19.86 -2.34
N LEU A 685 -23.09 -20.14 -3.64
CA LEU A 685 -21.89 -19.79 -4.39
C LEU A 685 -21.64 -18.29 -4.45
N HIS A 686 -22.68 -17.46 -4.66
CA HIS A 686 -22.54 -16.00 -4.61
C HIS A 686 -22.05 -15.53 -3.23
N ALA A 687 -22.64 -16.04 -2.15
CA ALA A 687 -22.21 -15.70 -0.79
C ALA A 687 -20.78 -16.22 -0.49
N HIS A 688 -20.47 -17.45 -0.92
CA HIS A 688 -19.20 -18.11 -0.62
C HIS A 688 -18.02 -17.54 -1.44
N ILE A 689 -18.19 -17.37 -2.77
CA ILE A 689 -17.14 -16.92 -3.68
C ILE A 689 -17.03 -15.39 -3.65
N LEU A 690 -18.15 -14.68 -3.85
CA LEU A 690 -18.17 -13.21 -4.01
C LEU A 690 -18.44 -12.46 -2.70
N GLY A 691 -18.93 -13.13 -1.66
CA GLY A 691 -19.38 -12.48 -0.42
C GLY A 691 -20.73 -11.77 -0.53
N GLU A 692 -21.51 -12.07 -1.58
CA GLU A 692 -22.79 -11.43 -1.86
C GLU A 692 -23.96 -12.15 -1.14
N ALA A 693 -24.49 -11.55 -0.08
CA ALA A 693 -25.65 -12.06 0.63
C ALA A 693 -26.96 -11.66 -0.09
N LEU A 694 -27.19 -12.20 -1.29
CA LEU A 694 -28.36 -11.90 -2.11
C LEU A 694 -29.59 -12.66 -1.61
N PRO A 695 -30.79 -12.03 -1.57
CA PRO A 695 -32.01 -12.74 -1.19
C PRO A 695 -32.44 -13.73 -2.27
N ALA A 696 -33.19 -14.76 -1.88
CA ALA A 696 -33.77 -15.72 -2.86
C ALA A 696 -34.66 -14.96 -3.86
N GLY A 697 -34.49 -15.26 -5.16
CA GLY A 697 -35.20 -14.59 -6.26
C GLY A 697 -34.56 -13.27 -6.71
N ASP A 698 -33.37 -12.94 -6.21
CA ASP A 698 -32.61 -11.81 -6.72
C ASP A 698 -32.31 -12.00 -8.24
N PRO A 699 -32.44 -10.95 -9.06
CA PRO A 699 -32.19 -11.03 -10.50
C PRO A 699 -30.80 -11.57 -10.88
N GLU A 700 -29.78 -11.35 -10.06
CA GLU A 700 -28.43 -11.87 -10.32
C GLU A 700 -28.37 -13.40 -10.13
N LEU A 701 -29.03 -13.93 -9.08
CA LEU A 701 -29.14 -15.35 -8.87
C LEU A 701 -29.90 -16.04 -10.00
N GLU A 702 -30.99 -15.40 -10.51
CA GLU A 702 -31.74 -15.93 -11.64
C GLU A 702 -30.93 -15.90 -12.95
N ARG A 703 -30.13 -14.87 -13.22
CA ARG A 703 -29.20 -14.84 -14.37
C ARG A 703 -28.17 -15.97 -14.30
N THR A 704 -27.63 -16.22 -13.11
CA THR A 704 -26.69 -17.34 -12.90
C THR A 704 -27.39 -18.70 -13.08
N TYR A 705 -28.64 -18.82 -12.64
CA TYR A 705 -29.45 -20.01 -12.90
C TYR A 705 -29.74 -20.20 -14.39
N GLU A 706 -30.08 -19.16 -15.11
CA GLU A 706 -30.29 -19.18 -16.56
C GLU A 706 -29.00 -19.57 -17.31
N LEU A 707 -27.83 -19.12 -16.86
CA LEU A 707 -26.53 -19.56 -17.41
C LEU A 707 -26.37 -21.09 -17.25
N PHE A 708 -26.65 -21.62 -16.06
CA PHE A 708 -26.59 -23.08 -15.81
C PHE A 708 -27.54 -23.84 -16.75
N VAL A 709 -28.81 -23.42 -16.84
CA VAL A 709 -29.84 -24.06 -17.67
C VAL A 709 -29.50 -24.03 -19.15
N ALA A 710 -29.09 -22.87 -19.67
CA ALA A 710 -28.73 -22.70 -21.08
C ALA A 710 -27.51 -23.56 -21.46
N THR A 711 -26.47 -23.55 -20.59
CA THR A 711 -25.25 -24.36 -20.80
C THR A 711 -25.58 -25.85 -20.77
N LEU A 712 -26.43 -26.30 -19.84
CA LEU A 712 -26.87 -27.66 -19.72
C LEU A 712 -27.62 -28.11 -21.01
N ALA A 713 -28.60 -27.31 -21.44
CA ALA A 713 -29.42 -27.62 -22.61
C ALA A 713 -28.60 -27.70 -23.91
N GLU A 714 -27.69 -26.74 -24.12
CA GLU A 714 -26.78 -26.75 -25.28
C GLU A 714 -25.85 -27.99 -25.24
N GLY A 715 -25.30 -28.28 -24.07
CA GLY A 715 -24.41 -29.44 -23.91
C GLY A 715 -25.09 -30.76 -24.15
N GLN A 716 -26.32 -30.94 -23.63
CA GLN A 716 -27.13 -32.15 -23.86
C GLN A 716 -27.48 -32.31 -25.35
N ALA A 717 -27.82 -31.22 -26.06
CA ALA A 717 -28.04 -31.25 -27.51
C ALA A 717 -26.80 -31.73 -28.26
N LYS A 718 -25.61 -31.23 -27.90
CA LYS A 718 -24.33 -31.63 -28.51
C LYS A 718 -23.93 -33.09 -28.15
N LEU A 719 -24.27 -33.58 -26.97
CA LEU A 719 -24.11 -35.00 -26.63
C LEU A 719 -25.04 -35.90 -27.46
N ALA A 720 -26.29 -35.48 -27.64
CA ALA A 720 -27.28 -36.24 -28.43
C ALA A 720 -26.91 -36.25 -29.92
N SER A 721 -26.36 -35.17 -30.46
CA SER A 721 -25.85 -35.10 -31.85
C SER A 721 -24.49 -35.78 -32.05
N GLN A 722 -23.85 -36.27 -30.99
CA GLN A 722 -22.50 -36.84 -30.98
C GLN A 722 -21.38 -35.87 -31.37
N GLU A 723 -21.65 -34.56 -31.35
CA GLU A 723 -20.62 -33.53 -31.52
C GLU A 723 -19.65 -33.50 -30.32
N LEU A 724 -20.15 -33.86 -29.14
CA LEU A 724 -19.36 -33.99 -27.92
C LEU A 724 -19.47 -35.40 -27.32
N GLY A 725 -18.42 -35.86 -26.66
CA GLY A 725 -18.44 -37.06 -25.87
C GLY A 725 -18.75 -36.79 -24.39
N ALA A 726 -19.20 -37.83 -23.67
CA ALA A 726 -19.47 -37.76 -22.25
C ALA A 726 -18.20 -37.67 -21.39
N SER A 727 -17.03 -38.00 -21.91
CA SER A 727 -15.76 -37.93 -21.15
C SER A 727 -15.37 -36.52 -20.86
N LEU A 728 -15.06 -36.24 -19.60
CA LEU A 728 -14.42 -34.98 -19.19
C LEU A 728 -13.00 -34.91 -19.73
N SER A 729 -12.49 -33.69 -19.99
CA SER A 729 -11.09 -33.49 -20.36
C SER A 729 -10.16 -33.94 -19.22
N THR A 730 -8.94 -34.30 -19.54
CA THR A 730 -7.99 -34.84 -18.54
C THR A 730 -7.76 -33.88 -17.37
N ALA A 731 -7.76 -32.59 -17.64
CA ALA A 731 -7.58 -31.55 -16.61
C ALA A 731 -8.79 -31.37 -15.69
N CYS A 732 -10.01 -31.70 -16.19
CA CYS A 732 -11.29 -31.54 -15.47
C CYS A 732 -11.80 -32.84 -14.81
N ARG A 733 -11.03 -33.91 -14.76
CA ARG A 733 -11.42 -35.20 -14.16
C ARG A 733 -11.06 -35.26 -12.70
N ALA A 734 -11.93 -35.79 -11.86
CA ALA A 734 -11.59 -36.23 -10.51
C ALA A 734 -11.14 -37.69 -10.56
N ARG A 735 -9.87 -37.94 -10.73
CA ARG A 735 -9.26 -39.27 -10.74
C ARG A 735 -8.31 -39.49 -9.56
N ARG A 736 -7.64 -38.44 -9.10
CA ARG A 736 -6.69 -38.46 -8.01
C ARG A 736 -7.09 -37.47 -6.93
N ASN A 737 -6.74 -37.80 -5.71
CA ASN A 737 -6.84 -36.85 -4.63
C ASN A 737 -5.80 -35.74 -4.87
N PRO A 738 -6.21 -34.47 -4.98
CA PRO A 738 -5.29 -33.36 -5.31
C PRO A 738 -4.30 -33.00 -4.19
N TYR A 739 -4.52 -33.51 -2.97
CA TYR A 739 -3.64 -33.27 -1.82
C TYR A 739 -2.61 -34.40 -1.64
N THR A 740 -3.03 -35.64 -1.81
CA THR A 740 -2.16 -36.81 -1.60
C THR A 740 -1.58 -37.38 -2.89
N GLU A 741 -2.08 -36.93 -4.04
CA GLU A 741 -1.76 -37.44 -5.40
C GLU A 741 -2.05 -38.93 -5.61
N GLN A 742 -2.71 -39.57 -4.66
CA GLN A 742 -3.11 -40.97 -4.77
C GLN A 742 -4.36 -41.11 -5.64
N ASP A 743 -4.46 -42.19 -6.38
CA ASP A 743 -5.66 -42.52 -7.17
C ASP A 743 -6.87 -42.68 -6.25
N LEU A 744 -7.99 -42.06 -6.62
CA LEU A 744 -9.27 -42.22 -5.94
C LEU A 744 -9.80 -43.64 -6.15
N PRO A 745 -10.58 -44.22 -5.19
CA PRO A 745 -11.37 -45.39 -5.41
C PRO A 745 -12.25 -45.25 -6.67
N THR A 746 -12.48 -46.33 -7.40
CA THR A 746 -13.18 -46.29 -8.69
C THR A 746 -14.58 -45.70 -8.60
N ASP A 747 -15.25 -45.94 -7.49
CA ASP A 747 -16.61 -45.43 -7.17
C ASP A 747 -16.64 -43.94 -6.79
N GLN A 748 -15.49 -43.34 -6.50
CA GLN A 748 -15.35 -41.91 -6.22
C GLN A 748 -14.77 -41.13 -7.41
N ARG A 749 -14.42 -41.80 -8.51
CA ARG A 749 -13.89 -41.12 -9.70
C ARG A 749 -14.99 -40.48 -10.51
N LEU A 750 -14.83 -39.18 -10.83
CA LEU A 750 -15.74 -38.47 -11.72
C LEU A 750 -14.99 -38.14 -13.03
N GLU A 751 -15.05 -39.04 -14.00
CA GLU A 751 -14.37 -38.94 -15.29
C GLU A 751 -15.34 -38.79 -16.47
N GLN A 752 -16.64 -39.03 -16.23
CA GLN A 752 -17.71 -38.99 -17.23
C GLN A 752 -18.78 -37.99 -16.79
N ASP A 753 -19.42 -37.36 -17.74
CA ASP A 753 -20.49 -36.39 -17.55
C ASP A 753 -21.57 -36.62 -18.65
N PRO A 754 -22.32 -37.71 -18.55
CA PRO A 754 -23.28 -38.09 -19.58
C PRO A 754 -24.46 -37.13 -19.69
N ASP A 755 -24.80 -36.43 -18.60
CA ASP A 755 -25.92 -35.49 -18.53
C ASP A 755 -25.50 -34.02 -18.67
N TYR A 756 -24.20 -33.76 -18.87
CA TYR A 756 -23.60 -32.43 -19.00
C TYR A 756 -23.67 -31.54 -17.74
N THR A 757 -24.06 -32.07 -16.59
CA THR A 757 -24.24 -31.31 -15.35
C THR A 757 -22.92 -30.77 -14.78
N VAL A 758 -21.84 -31.58 -14.82
CA VAL A 758 -20.51 -31.16 -14.35
C VAL A 758 -19.99 -29.97 -15.16
N ARG A 759 -20.14 -30.04 -16.49
CA ARG A 759 -19.69 -28.95 -17.39
C ARG A 759 -20.57 -27.71 -17.27
N ALA A 760 -21.86 -27.86 -17.01
CA ALA A 760 -22.74 -26.72 -16.73
C ALA A 760 -22.35 -26.03 -15.43
N TRP A 761 -22.04 -26.75 -14.35
CA TRP A 761 -21.49 -26.18 -13.13
C TRP A 761 -20.10 -25.58 -13.33
N THR A 762 -19.25 -26.17 -14.17
CA THR A 762 -17.94 -25.58 -14.50
C THR A 762 -18.09 -24.19 -15.11
N ALA A 763 -19.10 -23.98 -15.98
CA ALA A 763 -19.39 -22.67 -16.56
C ALA A 763 -19.82 -21.65 -15.48
N VAL A 764 -20.67 -22.06 -14.54
CA VAL A 764 -21.07 -21.20 -13.40
C VAL A 764 -19.88 -20.82 -12.53
N ILE A 765 -19.04 -21.77 -12.15
CA ILE A 765 -17.85 -21.49 -11.34
C ILE A 765 -16.87 -20.58 -12.11
N SER A 766 -16.66 -20.84 -13.42
CA SER A 766 -15.82 -19.98 -14.25
C SER A 766 -16.35 -18.54 -14.33
N TYR A 767 -17.67 -18.37 -14.45
CA TYR A 767 -18.34 -17.06 -14.44
C TYR A 767 -18.06 -16.31 -13.12
N LEU A 768 -18.30 -16.94 -11.98
CA LEU A 768 -18.11 -16.32 -10.66
C LEU A 768 -16.64 -16.02 -10.34
N LEU A 769 -15.70 -16.89 -10.74
CA LEU A 769 -14.27 -16.65 -10.52
C LEU A 769 -13.69 -15.60 -11.48
N ALA A 770 -14.35 -15.31 -12.60
CA ALA A 770 -13.98 -14.24 -13.53
C ALA A 770 -14.63 -12.90 -13.18
N ASP A 771 -15.55 -12.89 -12.22
CA ASP A 771 -16.26 -11.70 -11.81
C ASP A 771 -15.32 -10.66 -11.17
N PHE A 772 -15.66 -9.39 -11.39
CA PHE A 772 -14.93 -8.28 -10.78
C PHE A 772 -14.90 -8.39 -9.24
N GLY A 773 -16.03 -8.74 -8.60
CA GLY A 773 -16.14 -8.93 -7.16
C GLY A 773 -15.28 -10.07 -6.60
N PHE A 774 -14.78 -10.98 -7.46
CA PHE A 774 -13.79 -11.99 -7.06
C PHE A 774 -12.35 -11.50 -7.18
N LEU A 775 -12.04 -10.74 -8.21
CA LEU A 775 -10.68 -10.26 -8.49
C LEU A 775 -10.31 -9.01 -7.69
N TYR A 776 -11.31 -8.29 -7.19
CA TYR A 776 -11.16 -7.08 -6.37
C TYR A 776 -11.66 -7.31 -4.94
N GLU A 777 -11.16 -6.48 -4.03
CA GLU A 777 -11.57 -6.44 -2.63
C GLU A 777 -11.71 -5.01 -2.13
#